data_08c5ad7c98856fc44f1a840bb6a56b3d
#
_entry.id   08c5ad7c98856fc44f1a840bb6a56b3d
#
_cell.length_a   1.000
_cell.length_b   1.000
_cell.length_c   1.000
_cell.angle_alpha   90.00
_cell.angle_beta   90.00
_cell.angle_gamma   90.00
#
_symmetry.space_group_name_H-M   'P 1'
#
loop_
_entity.id
_entity.type
_entity.pdbx_description
1 polymer ?
#
loop_
_entity_poly.entity_id
_entity_poly.type
_entity_poly.pdbx_seq_one_letter_code
_entity_poly.pdbx_strand_id
1 'polypeptide(L)'
;MDSSLTSTALRLEIIYNGQSFSPYFHFSDREKTLRPYSVVLVCFVLTFTASPRRCVAQSLHSIEINDLDRKVDPCDDFFQFANGTWRANNPIPASMTRWSRRWQAGENAKDRLHEILEAAAAEKSAPKASTEQIIGDYYGACMDETRVNARGMDPVKPWFTKIDAARDMAGLQAIIAEMHDFLVTAPFAMGSQPDPHKPSWVLADIGASGLSLPDRDYYLKPEPRFKEAREKYVEHVTAMFKLAGWDQKTAAAGAQTVMTMETKLADASLDNVALRDPVNTDHNTTFAQLQGMAPHFDWAGYFKHKQLPTDVDMNVDQPKFMQEFDRQIQQTSLADWKVYLKWQLLNSVAGSLSAPFVEEDFAFNAKYLAGAQEMKPRWKRCAESADQLLGEALGKKYVEKYFPPEAKARMQEMVRNLLAAMRDDILSRPWMSDDTKEKAMAKIATFNPKIGYPDKWKDYSQVDVRRDAFFEDMIAGRKFVEQDDRSQIGKATDRGRWGMTPPTSDAYYNPLLNEIVFPAGILQSPAFDVNAVDAVNYGAIGVVIGHEISHGFDDQGAQFDFLGRLRNWWTDADLKNFQARGACVADQFDHYFIEKDIHHNGKLVLGESIGDLGGAKIAYFAYQKSLVGKPRPADMNGFTPEQQFFIAWGQFRGDEIRPEAARLMVQSDPHPIAKYRVIGPLSNLSEFQKAWSCKADSPMVRPEGKRCEVW
;
A
#
# COMPACT_ATOMS: atom_id res chain seq x y z
N MET A 1 -46.97 -34.45 35.85
CA MET A 1 -47.83 -34.82 34.71
C MET A 1 -47.11 -34.34 33.49
N ASP A 2 -46.32 -35.19 32.95
CA ASP A 2 -46.45 -35.90 31.66
C ASP A 2 -46.55 -34.92 30.50
N SER A 3 -45.86 -35.01 29.50
CA SER A 3 -44.89 -35.91 28.86
C SER A 3 -44.68 -35.40 27.45
N SER A 4 -43.53 -35.61 26.97
CA SER A 4 -43.03 -36.25 25.76
C SER A 4 -42.74 -35.36 24.53
N LEU A 5 -41.48 -35.36 24.20
CA LEU A 5 -40.83 -35.79 22.94
C LEU A 5 -41.43 -35.29 21.60
N THR A 6 -40.67 -34.55 20.81
CA THR A 6 -40.03 -35.20 19.66
C THR A 6 -39.07 -34.25 18.95
N SER A 7 -37.90 -34.78 18.65
CA SER A 7 -36.87 -34.31 17.74
C SER A 7 -37.43 -34.15 16.32
N THR A 8 -37.15 -33.02 15.66
CA THR A 8 -37.25 -32.98 14.20
C THR A 8 -36.04 -32.18 13.66
N ALA A 9 -35.10 -32.92 13.10
CA ALA A 9 -34.01 -32.39 12.32
C ALA A 9 -34.56 -31.81 11.01
N LEU A 10 -34.36 -30.51 10.80
CA LEU A 10 -34.57 -29.90 9.48
C LEU A 10 -33.31 -30.07 8.64
N ARG A 11 -33.36 -30.96 7.66
CA ARG A 11 -32.47 -30.98 6.50
C ARG A 11 -32.89 -29.85 5.57
N LEU A 12 -31.98 -28.93 5.29
CA LEU A 12 -32.07 -28.03 4.14
C LEU A 12 -31.54 -28.78 2.91
N GLU A 13 -32.44 -29.16 2.01
CA GLU A 13 -32.12 -29.58 0.66
C GLU A 13 -31.92 -28.33 -0.21
N ILE A 14 -30.73 -28.17 -0.75
CA ILE A 14 -30.43 -27.20 -1.81
C ILE A 14 -30.79 -27.87 -3.14
N ILE A 15 -31.84 -27.38 -3.80
CA ILE A 15 -32.22 -27.80 -5.14
C ILE A 15 -31.28 -27.10 -6.14
N TYR A 16 -30.41 -27.87 -6.80
CA TYR A 16 -29.75 -27.50 -8.02
C TYR A 16 -30.47 -28.12 -9.21
N ASN A 17 -30.87 -27.27 -10.17
CA ASN A 17 -31.50 -27.72 -11.40
C ASN A 17 -30.56 -28.63 -12.19
N GLY A 18 -30.89 -29.89 -12.24
CA GLY A 18 -30.24 -30.90 -13.06
C GLY A 18 -30.72 -30.89 -14.51
N GLN A 19 -29.80 -30.89 -15.43
CA GLN A 19 -29.97 -31.51 -16.73
C GLN A 19 -28.89 -32.56 -16.91
N SER A 20 -29.30 -33.82 -16.85
CA SER A 20 -28.53 -35.00 -17.18
C SER A 20 -28.58 -35.23 -18.69
N PHE A 21 -27.45 -35.25 -19.35
CA PHE A 21 -27.31 -35.84 -20.71
C PHE A 21 -26.65 -37.21 -20.57
N SER A 22 -27.38 -38.22 -20.95
CA SER A 22 -26.90 -39.59 -21.17
C SER A 22 -26.74 -39.82 -22.66
N PRO A 23 -25.63 -40.37 -23.13
CA PRO A 23 -25.48 -40.76 -24.54
C PRO A 23 -25.88 -42.24 -24.68
N TYR A 24 -27.01 -42.51 -25.28
CA TYR A 24 -27.33 -43.82 -25.85
C TYR A 24 -26.71 -43.90 -27.25
N PHE A 25 -25.84 -44.88 -27.45
CA PHE A 25 -25.46 -45.34 -28.78
C PHE A 25 -26.39 -46.46 -29.19
N HIS A 26 -27.11 -46.24 -30.30
CA HIS A 26 -27.86 -47.26 -31.02
C HIS A 26 -26.96 -47.91 -32.08
N PHE A 27 -26.82 -49.23 -31.97
CA PHE A 27 -26.30 -50.08 -33.05
C PHE A 27 -27.47 -50.37 -34.02
N SER A 28 -27.27 -50.18 -35.31
CA SER A 28 -28.15 -50.66 -36.38
C SER A 28 -27.33 -51.53 -37.27
N ASP A 29 -27.68 -52.82 -37.28
CA ASP A 29 -27.20 -53.84 -38.19
C ASP A 29 -27.58 -53.55 -39.63
N ARG A 30 -26.63 -53.74 -40.53
CA ARG A 30 -26.88 -54.21 -41.89
C ARG A 30 -25.68 -55.04 -42.37
N GLU A 31 -25.91 -56.35 -42.50
CA GLU A 31 -25.12 -57.32 -43.27
C GLU A 31 -25.01 -56.88 -44.72
N LYS A 32 -23.82 -57.12 -45.35
CA LYS A 32 -23.71 -57.96 -46.55
C LYS A 32 -22.27 -58.10 -47.07
N THR A 33 -21.92 -59.37 -47.21
CA THR A 33 -21.12 -60.05 -48.24
C THR A 33 -19.59 -59.97 -48.22
N LEU A 34 -19.05 -61.20 -48.00
CA LEU A 34 -17.69 -61.69 -48.14
C LEU A 34 -17.11 -61.65 -49.57
N ARG A 35 -15.83 -61.31 -49.63
CA ARG A 35 -14.86 -62.05 -50.47
C ARG A 35 -13.40 -61.93 -49.90
N PRO A 36 -12.61 -63.02 -50.02
CA PRO A 36 -11.33 -63.11 -49.31
C PRO A 36 -10.18 -62.63 -50.18
N TYR A 37 -9.27 -61.82 -49.51
CA TYR A 37 -7.89 -61.66 -50.06
C TYR A 37 -6.92 -61.96 -48.94
N SER A 38 -5.95 -62.84 -49.28
CA SER A 38 -4.83 -63.23 -48.44
C SER A 38 -4.02 -62.03 -48.01
N VAL A 39 -3.88 -61.81 -46.73
CA VAL A 39 -2.96 -60.80 -46.19
C VAL A 39 -1.81 -61.49 -45.46
N VAL A 40 -0.63 -61.30 -46.03
CA VAL A 40 0.66 -61.70 -45.43
C VAL A 40 0.86 -60.95 -44.16
N LEU A 41 0.98 -61.68 -43.05
CA LEU A 41 1.23 -61.14 -41.69
C LEU A 41 2.72 -60.78 -41.60
N VAL A 42 3.03 -59.49 -41.77
CA VAL A 42 4.37 -58.97 -41.41
C VAL A 42 4.29 -58.49 -39.96
N CYS A 43 4.82 -59.28 -39.04
CA CYS A 43 5.01 -58.88 -37.65
C CYS A 43 6.07 -57.77 -37.58
N PHE A 44 5.62 -56.50 -37.46
CA PHE A 44 6.47 -55.43 -36.98
C PHE A 44 6.51 -55.48 -35.47
N VAL A 45 7.62 -55.94 -34.91
CA VAL A 45 7.93 -55.79 -33.46
C VAL A 45 8.31 -54.32 -33.25
N LEU A 46 7.35 -53.49 -32.83
CA LEU A 46 7.60 -52.15 -32.31
C LEU A 46 8.19 -52.29 -30.89
N THR A 47 9.53 -52.26 -30.81
CA THR A 47 10.23 -52.04 -29.55
C THR A 47 9.98 -50.60 -29.12
N PHE A 48 9.04 -50.41 -28.18
CA PHE A 48 8.92 -49.17 -27.42
C PHE A 48 10.15 -49.03 -26.53
N THR A 49 11.16 -48.30 -27.02
CA THR A 49 12.19 -47.74 -26.14
C THR A 49 11.55 -46.61 -25.34
N ALA A 50 11.04 -46.91 -24.15
CA ALA A 50 10.71 -45.91 -23.16
C ALA A 50 12.02 -45.18 -22.81
N SER A 51 12.29 -44.05 -23.46
CA SER A 51 13.28 -43.12 -22.95
C SER A 51 12.89 -42.73 -21.55
N PRO A 52 13.73 -42.93 -20.55
CA PRO A 52 13.44 -42.38 -19.24
C PRO A 52 13.40 -40.86 -19.41
N ARG A 53 12.23 -40.27 -19.33
CA ARG A 53 12.11 -38.83 -19.02
C ARG A 53 12.91 -38.61 -17.77
N ARG A 54 14.15 -38.14 -17.91
CA ARG A 54 14.86 -37.53 -16.80
C ARG A 54 13.95 -36.40 -16.33
N CYS A 55 13.27 -36.59 -15.21
CA CYS A 55 12.84 -35.48 -14.38
C CYS A 55 14.13 -34.73 -14.04
N VAL A 56 14.42 -33.67 -14.79
CA VAL A 56 15.40 -32.69 -14.35
C VAL A 56 14.77 -32.14 -13.08
N ALA A 57 15.26 -32.60 -11.93
CA ALA A 57 14.88 -32.01 -10.66
C ALA A 57 15.25 -30.52 -10.78
N GLN A 58 14.24 -29.66 -10.88
CA GLN A 58 14.44 -28.22 -10.91
C GLN A 58 15.20 -27.88 -9.63
N SER A 59 16.39 -27.30 -9.75
CA SER A 59 17.18 -26.91 -8.59
C SER A 59 16.39 -25.88 -7.80
N LEU A 60 16.03 -26.22 -6.56
CA LEU A 60 15.35 -25.29 -5.66
C LEU A 60 16.26 -24.09 -5.39
N HIS A 61 15.68 -22.90 -5.43
CA HIS A 61 16.37 -21.66 -5.08
C HIS A 61 16.47 -21.55 -3.54
N SER A 62 17.61 -21.05 -3.07
CA SER A 62 17.88 -20.78 -1.67
C SER A 62 18.17 -19.29 -1.49
N ILE A 63 18.71 -18.93 -0.32
CA ILE A 63 19.20 -17.57 -0.02
C ILE A 63 20.30 -17.15 -0.98
N GLU A 64 20.51 -15.84 -1.12
CA GLU A 64 21.59 -15.24 -1.92
C GLU A 64 22.90 -15.21 -1.13
N ILE A 65 23.70 -16.27 -1.25
CA ILE A 65 24.93 -16.44 -0.47
C ILE A 65 25.99 -15.37 -0.72
N ASN A 66 26.01 -14.79 -1.92
CA ASN A 66 26.98 -13.75 -2.30
C ASN A 66 26.64 -12.39 -1.70
N ASP A 67 25.48 -12.22 -1.11
CA ASP A 67 25.05 -10.99 -0.44
C ASP A 67 25.58 -10.88 0.98
N LEU A 68 25.96 -12.03 1.56
CA LEU A 68 26.37 -12.15 2.95
C LEU A 68 27.74 -11.50 3.21
N ASP A 69 27.85 -10.69 4.25
CA ASP A 69 29.14 -10.27 4.81
C ASP A 69 29.58 -11.30 5.87
N ARG A 70 30.29 -12.33 5.43
CA ARG A 70 30.76 -13.41 6.30
C ARG A 70 31.86 -13.00 7.31
N LYS A 71 32.30 -11.73 7.30
CA LYS A 71 33.25 -11.20 8.28
C LYS A 71 32.55 -10.71 9.54
N VAL A 72 31.24 -10.48 9.46
CA VAL A 72 30.41 -10.03 10.57
C VAL A 72 29.78 -11.24 11.26
N ASP A 73 29.83 -11.25 12.59
CA ASP A 73 29.09 -12.26 13.38
C ASP A 73 27.59 -11.94 13.31
N PRO A 74 26.73 -12.90 12.91
CA PRO A 74 25.28 -12.71 12.88
C PRO A 74 24.68 -12.38 14.25
N CYS A 75 25.37 -12.72 15.34
CA CYS A 75 24.97 -12.36 16.69
C CYS A 75 25.34 -10.93 17.10
N ASP A 76 26.20 -10.26 16.34
CA ASP A 76 26.59 -8.85 16.58
C ASP A 76 25.77 -7.89 15.74
N ASP A 77 25.73 -8.05 14.40
CA ASP A 77 24.91 -7.25 13.48
C ASP A 77 24.36 -8.14 12.35
N PHE A 78 23.18 -8.69 12.57
CA PHE A 78 22.55 -9.58 11.61
C PHE A 78 22.14 -8.85 10.30
N PHE A 79 21.81 -7.58 10.37
CA PHE A 79 21.49 -6.78 9.17
C PHE A 79 22.71 -6.63 8.27
N GLN A 80 23.87 -6.35 8.86
CA GLN A 80 25.13 -6.27 8.13
C GLN A 80 25.54 -7.65 7.60
N PHE A 81 25.42 -8.70 8.43
CA PHE A 81 25.73 -10.07 8.02
C PHE A 81 24.91 -10.49 6.76
N ALA A 82 23.60 -10.26 6.79
CA ALA A 82 22.68 -10.72 5.72
C ALA A 82 22.85 -9.99 4.38
N ASN A 83 23.32 -8.73 4.39
CA ASN A 83 23.28 -7.83 3.23
C ASN A 83 24.56 -7.05 2.95
N GLY A 84 25.56 -7.12 3.80
CA GLY A 84 26.71 -6.22 3.77
C GLY A 84 27.49 -6.25 2.45
N THR A 85 27.69 -7.43 1.89
CA THR A 85 28.38 -7.57 0.60
C THR A 85 27.53 -7.04 -0.56
N TRP A 86 26.22 -7.32 -0.54
CA TRP A 86 25.34 -6.79 -1.58
C TRP A 86 25.32 -5.26 -1.58
N ARG A 87 25.12 -4.63 -0.44
CA ARG A 87 25.08 -3.16 -0.31
C ARG A 87 26.39 -2.51 -0.75
N ALA A 88 27.54 -3.08 -0.35
CA ALA A 88 28.85 -2.59 -0.78
C ALA A 88 29.05 -2.59 -2.29
N ASN A 89 28.43 -3.57 -2.99
CA ASN A 89 28.54 -3.73 -4.44
C ASN A 89 27.40 -3.06 -5.24
N ASN A 90 26.34 -2.60 -4.57
CA ASN A 90 25.15 -2.04 -5.20
C ASN A 90 24.76 -0.71 -4.54
N PRO A 91 25.51 0.37 -4.77
CA PRO A 91 25.22 1.68 -4.22
C PRO A 91 23.84 2.18 -4.67
N ILE A 92 23.22 3.05 -3.87
CA ILE A 92 21.91 3.63 -4.18
C ILE A 92 22.00 4.36 -5.54
N PRO A 93 21.19 3.97 -6.56
CA PRO A 93 21.15 4.68 -7.83
C PRO A 93 20.84 6.17 -7.64
N ALA A 94 21.37 7.03 -8.51
CA ALA A 94 21.26 8.48 -8.35
C ALA A 94 19.80 8.97 -8.30
N SER A 95 18.89 8.31 -9.02
CA SER A 95 17.45 8.62 -9.05
C SER A 95 16.63 8.00 -7.92
N MET A 96 17.28 7.23 -7.01
CA MET A 96 16.62 6.54 -5.91
C MET A 96 17.04 7.16 -4.55
N THR A 97 16.14 7.06 -3.57
CA THR A 97 16.39 7.52 -2.19
C THR A 97 16.79 6.38 -1.26
N ARG A 98 16.51 5.15 -1.66
CA ARG A 98 16.86 3.90 -0.97
C ARG A 98 17.03 2.78 -1.98
N TRP A 99 17.79 1.72 -1.59
CA TRP A 99 18.09 0.63 -2.50
C TRP A 99 18.27 -0.70 -1.77
N SER A 100 17.71 -1.77 -2.32
CA SER A 100 17.85 -3.16 -1.90
C SER A 100 17.38 -4.08 -3.02
N ARG A 101 17.49 -5.39 -2.80
CA ARG A 101 16.90 -6.40 -3.72
C ARG A 101 15.37 -6.21 -3.87
N ARG A 102 14.67 -5.84 -2.78
CA ARG A 102 13.23 -5.52 -2.85
C ARG A 102 12.96 -4.32 -3.76
N TRP A 103 13.74 -3.26 -3.62
CA TRP A 103 13.61 -2.08 -4.48
C TRP A 103 13.97 -2.37 -5.93
N GLN A 104 15.01 -3.19 -6.15
CA GLN A 104 15.37 -3.66 -7.49
C GLN A 104 14.21 -4.45 -8.12
N ALA A 105 13.54 -5.34 -7.36
CA ALA A 105 12.37 -6.05 -7.84
C ALA A 105 11.21 -5.13 -8.20
N GLY A 106 10.97 -4.07 -7.40
CA GLY A 106 10.00 -3.04 -7.73
C GLY A 106 10.34 -2.28 -9.02
N GLU A 107 11.63 -1.98 -9.25
CA GLU A 107 12.08 -1.38 -10.52
C GLU A 107 11.91 -2.35 -11.70
N ASN A 108 12.19 -3.65 -11.53
CA ASN A 108 11.92 -4.67 -12.55
C ASN A 108 10.42 -4.78 -12.88
N ALA A 109 9.53 -4.57 -11.90
CA ALA A 109 8.10 -4.51 -12.17
C ALA A 109 7.76 -3.30 -13.05
N LYS A 110 8.40 -2.14 -12.84
CA LYS A 110 8.25 -0.96 -13.72
C LYS A 110 8.79 -1.20 -15.13
N ASP A 111 9.91 -1.91 -15.28
CA ASP A 111 10.41 -2.31 -16.61
C ASP A 111 9.40 -3.18 -17.36
N ARG A 112 8.69 -4.08 -16.67
CA ARG A 112 7.60 -4.88 -17.25
C ARG A 112 6.39 -4.03 -17.62
N LEU A 113 6.04 -3.04 -16.80
CA LEU A 113 5.00 -2.05 -17.15
C LEU A 113 5.40 -1.24 -18.37
N HIS A 114 6.69 -0.86 -18.47
CA HIS A 114 7.22 -0.18 -19.65
C HIS A 114 7.01 -1.01 -20.92
N GLU A 115 7.37 -2.30 -20.91
CA GLU A 115 7.14 -3.18 -22.07
C GLU A 115 5.66 -3.24 -22.49
N ILE A 116 4.73 -3.32 -21.52
CA ILE A 116 3.29 -3.34 -21.77
C ILE A 116 2.84 -2.01 -22.39
N LEU A 117 3.29 -0.89 -21.85
CA LEU A 117 2.91 0.46 -22.27
C LEU A 117 3.48 0.80 -23.66
N GLU A 118 4.73 0.43 -23.94
CA GLU A 118 5.33 0.61 -25.26
C GLU A 118 4.59 -0.22 -26.34
N ALA A 119 4.25 -1.46 -26.02
CA ALA A 119 3.47 -2.30 -26.93
C ALA A 119 2.08 -1.71 -27.20
N ALA A 120 1.39 -1.25 -26.17
CA ALA A 120 0.09 -0.60 -26.30
C ALA A 120 0.19 0.74 -27.08
N ALA A 121 1.23 1.54 -26.83
CA ALA A 121 1.46 2.80 -27.53
C ALA A 121 1.82 2.60 -29.02
N ALA A 122 2.40 1.45 -29.38
CA ALA A 122 2.68 1.10 -30.77
C ALA A 122 1.42 0.66 -31.54
N GLU A 123 0.38 0.16 -30.86
CA GLU A 123 -0.88 -0.32 -31.45
C GLU A 123 -1.83 0.82 -31.79
N LYS A 124 -1.56 1.52 -32.91
CA LYS A 124 -2.33 2.70 -33.34
C LYS A 124 -3.74 2.38 -33.84
N SER A 125 -4.02 1.12 -34.12
CA SER A 125 -5.31 0.62 -34.61
C SER A 125 -6.20 0.06 -33.50
N ALA A 126 -5.77 0.15 -32.23
CA ALA A 126 -6.56 -0.31 -31.10
C ALA A 126 -7.95 0.33 -31.10
N PRO A 127 -9.02 -0.45 -30.90
CA PRO A 127 -10.37 0.07 -30.84
C PRO A 127 -10.53 1.20 -29.79
N LYS A 128 -11.29 2.25 -30.11
CA LYS A 128 -11.56 3.31 -29.15
C LYS A 128 -12.16 2.74 -27.86
N ALA A 129 -11.71 3.26 -26.72
CA ALA A 129 -12.12 2.84 -25.37
C ALA A 129 -11.71 1.38 -25.00
N SER A 130 -10.85 0.73 -25.80
CA SER A 130 -10.20 -0.52 -25.37
C SER A 130 -9.08 -0.25 -24.35
N THR A 131 -8.73 -1.26 -23.56
CA THR A 131 -7.61 -1.17 -22.61
C THR A 131 -6.34 -0.72 -23.31
N GLU A 132 -6.01 -1.33 -24.45
CA GLU A 132 -4.82 -1.03 -25.25
C GLU A 132 -4.77 0.42 -25.70
N GLN A 133 -5.90 0.97 -26.22
CA GLN A 133 -5.96 2.36 -26.63
C GLN A 133 -5.77 3.30 -25.45
N ILE A 134 -6.48 3.06 -24.34
CA ILE A 134 -6.46 3.95 -23.17
C ILE A 134 -5.06 4.02 -22.57
N ILE A 135 -4.42 2.88 -22.24
CA ILE A 135 -3.08 2.88 -21.64
C ILE A 135 -2.01 3.32 -22.63
N GLY A 136 -2.15 2.95 -23.92
CA GLY A 136 -1.18 3.27 -24.98
C GLY A 136 -1.19 4.74 -25.35
N ASP A 137 -2.38 5.36 -25.49
CA ASP A 137 -2.49 6.77 -25.81
C ASP A 137 -2.10 7.66 -24.63
N TYR A 138 -2.49 7.29 -23.40
CA TYR A 138 -2.04 7.98 -22.18
C TYR A 138 -0.50 8.01 -22.08
N TYR A 139 0.12 6.85 -22.21
CA TYR A 139 1.57 6.74 -22.15
C TYR A 139 2.24 7.48 -23.31
N GLY A 140 1.74 7.32 -24.52
CA GLY A 140 2.25 8.01 -25.70
C GLY A 140 2.16 9.54 -25.59
N ALA A 141 1.06 10.06 -25.03
CA ALA A 141 0.88 11.49 -24.76
C ALA A 141 1.88 11.99 -23.70
N CYS A 142 2.08 11.20 -22.62
CA CYS A 142 3.07 11.50 -21.59
C CYS A 142 4.50 11.50 -22.14
N MET A 143 4.84 10.58 -23.05
CA MET A 143 6.19 10.47 -23.64
C MET A 143 6.48 11.55 -24.69
N ASP A 144 5.47 12.23 -25.26
CA ASP A 144 5.68 13.33 -26.19
C ASP A 144 6.15 14.62 -25.47
N GLU A 145 7.39 14.57 -25.00
CA GLU A 145 8.04 15.65 -24.26
C GLU A 145 8.07 16.97 -25.05
N THR A 146 8.24 16.88 -26.36
CA THR A 146 8.26 18.07 -27.23
C THR A 146 6.93 18.82 -27.15
N ARG A 147 5.82 18.11 -27.24
CA ARG A 147 4.47 18.70 -27.15
C ARG A 147 4.19 19.22 -25.75
N VAL A 148 4.51 18.45 -24.71
CA VAL A 148 4.33 18.88 -23.31
C VAL A 148 5.12 20.15 -23.03
N ASN A 149 6.37 20.23 -23.46
CA ASN A 149 7.22 21.43 -23.28
C ASN A 149 6.70 22.63 -24.06
N ALA A 150 6.22 22.43 -25.29
CA ALA A 150 5.69 23.51 -26.12
C ALA A 150 4.44 24.16 -25.51
N ARG A 151 3.66 23.43 -24.71
CA ARG A 151 2.46 23.95 -24.04
C ARG A 151 2.77 24.81 -22.81
N GLY A 152 3.92 24.59 -22.16
CA GLY A 152 4.34 25.35 -20.98
C GLY A 152 3.26 25.44 -19.90
N MET A 153 2.79 26.67 -19.62
CA MET A 153 1.75 26.98 -18.63
C MET A 153 0.33 26.99 -19.23
N ASP A 154 0.16 26.81 -20.56
CA ASP A 154 -1.15 26.95 -21.24
C ASP A 154 -2.24 26.05 -20.65
N PRO A 155 -1.97 24.80 -20.21
CA PRO A 155 -3.01 23.93 -19.62
C PRO A 155 -3.60 24.45 -18.31
N VAL A 156 -2.84 25.24 -17.55
CA VAL A 156 -3.24 25.76 -16.23
C VAL A 156 -3.82 27.16 -16.31
N LYS A 157 -3.47 27.94 -17.35
CA LYS A 157 -3.96 29.34 -17.54
C LYS A 157 -5.49 29.50 -17.43
N PRO A 158 -6.32 28.62 -18.01
CA PRO A 158 -7.78 28.73 -17.85
C PRO A 158 -8.22 28.67 -16.39
N TRP A 159 -7.58 27.83 -15.57
CA TRP A 159 -7.85 27.72 -14.15
C TRP A 159 -7.44 28.97 -13.38
N PHE A 160 -6.25 29.51 -13.68
CA PHE A 160 -5.79 30.76 -13.06
C PHE A 160 -6.74 31.91 -13.41
N THR A 161 -7.17 32.03 -14.70
CA THR A 161 -8.15 33.02 -15.15
C THR A 161 -9.47 32.85 -14.41
N LYS A 162 -9.94 31.61 -14.21
CA LYS A 162 -11.17 31.30 -13.49
C LYS A 162 -11.09 31.72 -12.02
N ILE A 163 -9.97 31.40 -11.34
CA ILE A 163 -9.71 31.79 -9.94
C ILE A 163 -9.68 33.35 -9.86
N ASP A 164 -9.01 34.01 -10.79
CA ASP A 164 -8.95 35.51 -10.84
C ASP A 164 -10.31 36.14 -11.03
N ALA A 165 -11.16 35.51 -11.83
CA ALA A 165 -12.50 36.02 -12.13
C ALA A 165 -13.50 35.93 -10.99
N ALA A 166 -13.21 35.10 -9.93
CA ALA A 166 -14.05 35.03 -8.75
C ALA A 166 -14.17 36.43 -8.08
N ARG A 167 -15.39 36.89 -7.85
CA ARG A 167 -15.64 38.24 -7.30
C ARG A 167 -15.81 38.29 -5.80
N ASP A 168 -16.08 37.13 -5.21
CA ASP A 168 -16.36 36.93 -3.79
C ASP A 168 -15.95 35.53 -3.34
N MET A 169 -16.11 35.26 -2.09
CA MET A 169 -15.80 33.96 -1.49
C MET A 169 -16.71 32.84 -2.02
N ALA A 170 -17.97 33.10 -2.29
CA ALA A 170 -18.89 32.11 -2.82
C ALA A 170 -18.43 31.59 -4.23
N GLY A 171 -17.95 32.50 -5.07
CA GLY A 171 -17.35 32.14 -6.37
C GLY A 171 -16.09 31.27 -6.20
N LEU A 172 -15.25 31.52 -5.18
CA LEU A 172 -14.08 30.67 -4.89
C LEU A 172 -14.48 29.30 -4.33
N GLN A 173 -15.47 29.21 -3.48
CA GLN A 173 -15.96 27.93 -2.94
C GLN A 173 -16.47 27.01 -4.04
N ALA A 174 -17.15 27.56 -5.06
CA ALA A 174 -17.54 26.79 -6.26
C ALA A 174 -16.31 26.25 -7.02
N ILE A 175 -15.25 27.04 -7.14
CA ILE A 175 -13.99 26.61 -7.77
C ILE A 175 -13.30 25.53 -6.96
N ILE A 176 -13.31 25.60 -5.62
CA ILE A 176 -12.80 24.54 -4.75
C ILE A 176 -13.51 23.21 -5.05
N ALA A 177 -14.84 23.21 -5.14
CA ALA A 177 -15.60 22.01 -5.48
C ALA A 177 -15.19 21.40 -6.82
N GLU A 178 -14.96 22.25 -7.85
CA GLU A 178 -14.46 21.79 -9.15
C GLU A 178 -13.01 21.29 -9.13
N MET A 179 -12.13 21.89 -8.30
CA MET A 179 -10.76 21.44 -8.13
C MET A 179 -10.71 20.06 -7.47
N HIS A 180 -11.60 19.80 -6.52
CA HIS A 180 -11.74 18.48 -5.90
C HIS A 180 -12.20 17.40 -6.89
N ASP A 181 -12.87 17.72 -8.00
CA ASP A 181 -13.27 16.74 -9.04
C ASP A 181 -12.06 16.07 -9.71
N PHE A 182 -10.89 16.68 -9.66
CA PHE A 182 -9.66 16.12 -10.19
C PHE A 182 -8.53 16.06 -9.14
N LEU A 183 -8.92 15.79 -7.90
CA LEU A 183 -8.02 15.49 -6.78
C LEU A 183 -7.04 16.61 -6.40
N VAL A 184 -7.41 17.87 -6.58
CA VAL A 184 -6.74 19.01 -5.94
C VAL A 184 -7.50 19.30 -4.65
N THR A 185 -7.15 18.53 -3.60
CA THR A 185 -7.89 18.42 -2.33
C THR A 185 -7.48 19.51 -1.33
N ALA A 186 -7.69 20.77 -1.68
CA ALA A 186 -7.36 21.91 -0.82
C ALA A 186 -8.53 22.86 -0.70
N PRO A 187 -8.82 23.37 0.50
CA PRO A 187 -8.11 23.25 1.79
C PRO A 187 -8.51 22.03 2.62
N PHE A 188 -9.45 21.21 2.19
CA PHE A 188 -9.88 19.97 2.82
C PHE A 188 -10.03 18.88 1.76
N ALA A 189 -10.10 17.61 2.16
CA ALA A 189 -10.41 16.48 1.30
C ALA A 189 -11.81 15.93 1.60
N MET A 190 -12.44 15.30 0.61
CA MET A 190 -13.59 14.43 0.82
C MET A 190 -13.39 13.15 0.01
N GLY A 191 -13.58 12.01 0.65
CA GLY A 191 -13.48 10.68 0.07
C GLY A 191 -14.58 9.75 0.57
N SER A 192 -14.52 8.49 0.18
CA SER A 192 -15.38 7.43 0.66
C SER A 192 -14.65 6.54 1.66
N GLN A 193 -15.33 6.12 2.74
CA GLN A 193 -14.79 5.20 3.73
C GLN A 193 -15.88 4.25 4.21
N PRO A 194 -15.59 2.95 4.44
CA PRO A 194 -16.51 2.11 5.21
C PRO A 194 -16.74 2.73 6.59
N ASP A 195 -17.99 2.80 7.03
CA ASP A 195 -18.37 3.40 8.31
C ASP A 195 -17.72 2.62 9.48
N PRO A 196 -16.91 3.25 10.34
CA PRO A 196 -16.27 2.58 11.47
C PRO A 196 -17.26 1.91 12.43
N HIS A 197 -18.50 2.32 12.46
CA HIS A 197 -19.54 1.74 13.31
C HIS A 197 -20.40 0.71 12.58
N LYS A 198 -20.48 0.80 11.24
CA LYS A 198 -21.24 -0.09 10.35
C LYS A 198 -20.44 -0.39 9.07
N PRO A 199 -19.37 -1.19 9.12
CA PRO A 199 -18.45 -1.39 7.98
C PRO A 199 -19.07 -2.01 6.72
N SER A 200 -20.33 -2.46 6.79
CA SER A 200 -21.10 -2.87 5.62
C SER A 200 -21.70 -1.72 4.81
N TRP A 201 -21.46 -0.47 5.22
CA TRP A 201 -21.97 0.75 4.61
C TRP A 201 -20.84 1.74 4.40
N VAL A 202 -20.91 2.58 3.37
CA VAL A 202 -19.88 3.58 3.05
C VAL A 202 -20.41 4.98 3.36
N LEU A 203 -19.65 5.74 4.15
CA LEU A 203 -19.94 7.13 4.48
C LEU A 203 -19.03 8.11 3.68
N ALA A 204 -19.37 9.40 3.71
CA ALA A 204 -18.50 10.46 3.27
C ALA A 204 -17.49 10.79 4.38
N ASP A 205 -16.20 10.75 4.07
CA ASP A 205 -15.13 11.11 5.00
C ASP A 205 -14.54 12.47 4.61
N ILE A 206 -14.59 13.44 5.53
CA ILE A 206 -14.11 14.80 5.32
C ILE A 206 -12.87 15.01 6.18
N GLY A 207 -11.73 15.14 5.50
CA GLY A 207 -10.43 15.17 6.12
C GLY A 207 -9.68 16.49 5.98
N ALA A 208 -8.71 16.70 6.89
CA ALA A 208 -7.76 17.80 6.80
C ALA A 208 -6.86 17.64 5.56
N SER A 209 -6.63 18.72 4.83
CA SER A 209 -5.77 18.74 3.65
C SER A 209 -5.20 20.14 3.40
N GLY A 210 -4.50 20.33 2.28
CA GLY A 210 -4.02 21.64 1.84
C GLY A 210 -2.70 22.08 2.47
N LEU A 211 -1.94 21.17 3.08
CA LEU A 211 -0.54 21.35 3.43
C LEU A 211 0.34 20.83 2.30
N SER A 212 1.43 21.52 1.99
CA SER A 212 2.35 21.15 0.92
C SER A 212 3.70 20.61 1.44
N LEU A 213 4.09 20.93 2.67
CA LEU A 213 5.20 20.28 3.38
C LEU A 213 4.76 18.93 3.94
N PRO A 214 5.68 18.00 4.24
CA PRO A 214 5.36 16.59 4.56
C PRO A 214 4.40 16.38 5.74
N ASP A 215 4.47 17.20 6.77
CA ASP A 215 3.56 17.17 7.91
C ASP A 215 3.51 18.54 8.65
N ARG A 216 2.62 18.66 9.65
CA ARG A 216 2.44 19.89 10.42
C ARG A 216 3.71 20.35 11.13
N ASP A 217 4.58 19.46 11.54
CA ASP A 217 5.79 19.78 12.30
C ASP A 217 6.79 20.62 11.49
N TYR A 218 6.81 20.44 10.18
CA TYR A 218 7.60 21.27 9.27
C TYR A 218 7.23 22.74 9.34
N TYR A 219 5.97 23.07 9.64
CA TYR A 219 5.50 24.45 9.81
C TYR A 219 5.76 25.00 11.20
N LEU A 220 5.72 24.17 12.22
CA LEU A 220 5.58 24.59 13.62
C LEU A 220 6.85 24.44 14.46
N LYS A 221 7.65 23.42 14.20
CA LYS A 221 8.83 23.12 15.02
C LYS A 221 9.97 24.14 14.80
N PRO A 222 10.65 24.56 15.89
CA PRO A 222 11.68 25.58 15.84
C PRO A 222 13.07 25.07 15.46
N GLU A 223 13.30 23.77 15.45
CA GLU A 223 14.61 23.17 15.18
C GLU A 223 15.16 23.61 13.82
N PRO A 224 16.50 23.75 13.69
CA PRO A 224 17.14 24.34 12.51
C PRO A 224 16.70 23.68 11.19
N ARG A 225 16.56 22.34 11.17
CA ARG A 225 16.15 21.60 9.97
C ARG A 225 14.75 21.99 9.46
N PHE A 226 13.79 22.22 10.36
CA PHE A 226 12.44 22.63 9.98
C PHE A 226 12.40 24.09 9.54
N LYS A 227 13.21 24.96 10.20
CA LYS A 227 13.36 26.34 9.77
C LYS A 227 13.93 26.43 8.35
N GLU A 228 15.00 25.69 8.07
CA GLU A 228 15.60 25.62 6.74
C GLU A 228 14.58 25.08 5.70
N ALA A 229 13.83 24.02 6.05
CA ALA A 229 12.79 23.49 5.14
C ALA A 229 11.73 24.55 4.80
N ARG A 230 11.28 25.37 5.76
CA ARG A 230 10.36 26.48 5.49
C ARG A 230 10.96 27.54 4.58
N GLU A 231 12.22 27.89 4.79
CA GLU A 231 12.95 28.85 3.94
C GLU A 231 13.04 28.31 2.50
N LYS A 232 13.46 27.05 2.33
CA LYS A 232 13.53 26.38 1.03
C LYS A 232 12.17 26.22 0.37
N TYR A 233 11.12 25.96 1.15
CA TYR A 233 9.77 25.89 0.64
C TYR A 233 9.28 27.25 0.10
N VAL A 234 9.52 28.35 0.80
CA VAL A 234 9.20 29.70 0.29
C VAL A 234 10.00 30.02 -0.98
N GLU A 235 11.27 29.62 -1.08
CA GLU A 235 12.06 29.74 -2.32
C GLU A 235 11.42 28.94 -3.45
N HIS A 236 11.03 27.71 -3.20
CA HIS A 236 10.36 26.81 -4.17
C HIS A 236 9.04 27.39 -4.68
N VAL A 237 8.13 27.81 -3.79
CA VAL A 237 6.85 28.42 -4.16
C VAL A 237 7.07 29.68 -5.00
N THR A 238 8.08 30.51 -4.62
CA THR A 238 8.46 31.70 -5.36
C THR A 238 8.92 31.35 -6.79
N ALA A 239 9.78 30.33 -6.93
CA ALA A 239 10.27 29.87 -8.23
C ALA A 239 9.14 29.35 -9.11
N MET A 240 8.23 28.55 -8.56
CA MET A 240 7.07 28.04 -9.28
C MET A 240 6.13 29.16 -9.76
N PHE A 241 5.84 30.16 -8.93
CA PHE A 241 5.05 31.33 -9.37
C PHE A 241 5.75 32.15 -10.45
N LYS A 242 7.08 32.27 -10.41
CA LYS A 242 7.83 32.91 -11.50
C LYS A 242 7.73 32.13 -12.81
N LEU A 243 7.83 30.81 -12.77
CA LEU A 243 7.58 29.96 -13.94
C LEU A 243 6.16 30.12 -14.46
N ALA A 244 5.19 30.38 -13.56
CA ALA A 244 3.82 30.73 -13.93
C ALA A 244 3.64 32.16 -14.48
N GLY A 245 4.73 32.94 -14.61
CA GLY A 245 4.74 34.28 -15.24
C GLY A 245 4.59 35.45 -14.26
N TRP A 246 4.71 35.23 -12.94
CA TRP A 246 4.65 36.30 -11.96
C TRP A 246 6.02 37.01 -11.86
N ASP A 247 6.00 38.32 -11.62
CA ASP A 247 7.24 39.02 -11.30
C ASP A 247 7.81 38.62 -9.93
N GLN A 248 9.10 38.86 -9.70
CA GLN A 248 9.82 38.44 -8.49
C GLN A 248 9.15 38.91 -7.20
N LYS A 249 8.64 40.16 -7.16
CA LYS A 249 8.06 40.74 -5.96
C LYS A 249 6.70 40.10 -5.65
N THR A 250 5.87 39.95 -6.65
CA THR A 250 4.54 39.31 -6.55
C THR A 250 4.68 37.85 -6.19
N ALA A 251 5.60 37.12 -6.81
CA ALA A 251 5.87 35.71 -6.51
C ALA A 251 6.33 35.51 -5.07
N ALA A 252 7.28 36.31 -4.58
CA ALA A 252 7.77 36.22 -3.21
C ALA A 252 6.67 36.57 -2.17
N ALA A 253 5.85 37.59 -2.44
CA ALA A 253 4.72 37.91 -1.58
C ALA A 253 3.68 36.76 -1.58
N GLY A 254 3.40 36.18 -2.73
CA GLY A 254 2.49 35.02 -2.87
C GLY A 254 3.00 33.81 -2.07
N ALA A 255 4.28 33.52 -2.15
CA ALA A 255 4.89 32.42 -1.37
C ALA A 255 4.73 32.64 0.14
N GLN A 256 4.88 33.87 0.60
CA GLN A 256 4.67 34.19 2.03
C GLN A 256 3.19 34.08 2.43
N THR A 257 2.25 34.44 1.55
CA THR A 257 0.83 34.22 1.77
C THR A 257 0.53 32.72 1.94
N VAL A 258 1.04 31.87 1.03
CA VAL A 258 0.87 30.41 1.09
C VAL A 258 1.41 29.87 2.41
N MET A 259 2.66 30.18 2.77
CA MET A 259 3.28 29.76 4.04
C MET A 259 2.42 30.17 5.24
N THR A 260 1.88 31.38 5.24
CA THR A 260 1.06 31.88 6.34
C THR A 260 -0.25 31.12 6.48
N MET A 261 -0.92 30.84 5.37
CA MET A 261 -2.18 30.09 5.37
C MET A 261 -1.99 28.64 5.79
N GLU A 262 -1.00 27.97 5.21
CA GLU A 262 -0.68 26.58 5.54
C GLU A 262 -0.20 26.42 6.98
N THR A 263 0.54 27.38 7.54
CA THR A 263 0.95 27.34 8.96
C THR A 263 -0.24 27.34 9.90
N LYS A 264 -1.29 28.13 9.59
CA LYS A 264 -2.52 28.13 10.40
C LYS A 264 -3.29 26.80 10.30
N LEU A 265 -3.36 26.22 9.11
CA LEU A 265 -3.96 24.90 8.92
C LEU A 265 -3.17 23.81 9.66
N ALA A 266 -1.84 23.88 9.59
CA ALA A 266 -0.95 22.97 10.31
C ALA A 266 -1.11 23.05 11.83
N ASP A 267 -1.29 24.24 12.39
CA ASP A 267 -1.51 24.43 13.83
C ASP A 267 -2.80 23.76 14.30
N ALA A 268 -3.82 23.74 13.46
CA ALA A 268 -5.11 23.12 13.75
C ALA A 268 -5.15 21.60 13.43
N SER A 269 -4.15 21.07 12.76
CA SER A 269 -4.05 19.65 12.38
C SER A 269 -3.52 18.81 13.54
N LEU A 270 -3.91 17.53 13.59
CA LEU A 270 -3.33 16.54 14.50
C LEU A 270 -1.88 16.23 14.09
N ASP A 271 -1.04 15.86 15.05
CA ASP A 271 0.28 15.32 14.77
C ASP A 271 0.22 13.85 14.31
N ASN A 272 1.34 13.35 13.76
CA ASN A 272 1.39 12.00 13.16
C ASN A 272 1.13 10.87 14.18
N VAL A 273 1.43 11.07 15.46
CA VAL A 273 1.13 10.07 16.51
C VAL A 273 -0.37 10.08 16.83
N ALA A 274 -0.97 11.27 16.97
CA ALA A 274 -2.38 11.40 17.23
C ALA A 274 -3.26 10.89 16.08
N LEU A 275 -2.83 11.09 14.83
CA LEU A 275 -3.50 10.58 13.63
C LEU A 275 -3.53 9.03 13.56
N ARG A 276 -2.61 8.37 14.25
CA ARG A 276 -2.58 6.90 14.29
C ARG A 276 -3.69 6.30 15.14
N ASP A 277 -4.19 6.99 16.12
CA ASP A 277 -5.29 6.47 16.93
C ASP A 277 -6.64 6.70 16.22
N PRO A 278 -7.32 5.64 15.76
CA PRO A 278 -8.57 5.79 15.00
C PRO A 278 -9.68 6.48 15.79
N VAL A 279 -9.64 6.48 17.11
CA VAL A 279 -10.61 7.22 17.96
C VAL A 279 -10.46 8.73 17.79
N ASN A 280 -9.25 9.22 17.49
CA ASN A 280 -8.99 10.66 17.30
C ASN A 280 -9.54 11.20 15.97
N THR A 281 -9.83 10.31 15.03
CA THR A 281 -10.33 10.65 13.68
C THR A 281 -11.77 10.17 13.43
N ASP A 282 -12.40 9.57 14.43
CA ASP A 282 -13.77 9.05 14.35
C ASP A 282 -14.77 10.05 14.97
N HIS A 283 -15.36 10.88 14.12
CA HIS A 283 -16.35 11.87 14.51
C HIS A 283 -17.58 11.80 13.60
N ASN A 284 -18.45 10.81 13.86
CA ASN A 284 -19.73 10.72 13.14
C ASN A 284 -20.45 12.07 13.19
N THR A 285 -20.77 12.60 12.04
CA THR A 285 -21.19 13.99 11.87
C THR A 285 -22.44 14.06 10.99
N THR A 286 -23.42 14.86 11.38
CA THR A 286 -24.56 15.21 10.53
C THR A 286 -24.24 16.45 9.70
N PHE A 287 -24.99 16.65 8.60
CA PHE A 287 -24.86 17.85 7.78
C PHE A 287 -25.02 19.16 8.60
N ALA A 288 -25.95 19.19 9.55
CA ALA A 288 -26.14 20.36 10.42
C ALA A 288 -24.92 20.61 11.34
N GLN A 289 -24.26 19.55 11.84
CA GLN A 289 -23.04 19.68 12.62
C GLN A 289 -21.86 20.15 11.76
N LEU A 290 -21.70 19.62 10.54
CA LEU A 290 -20.70 20.08 9.57
C LEU A 290 -20.90 21.57 9.26
N GLN A 291 -22.15 21.98 8.98
CA GLN A 291 -22.51 23.38 8.78
C GLN A 291 -22.23 24.24 10.02
N GLY A 292 -22.37 23.68 11.22
CA GLY A 292 -22.03 24.35 12.48
C GLY A 292 -20.53 24.49 12.72
N MET A 293 -19.71 23.57 12.20
CA MET A 293 -18.23 23.62 12.31
C MET A 293 -17.64 24.69 11.37
N ALA A 294 -18.19 24.80 10.15
CA ALA A 294 -17.73 25.75 9.13
C ALA A 294 -18.92 26.45 8.46
N PRO A 295 -19.60 27.39 9.17
CA PRO A 295 -20.83 28.01 8.72
C PRO A 295 -20.65 28.97 7.52
N HIS A 296 -19.44 29.43 7.23
CA HIS A 296 -19.15 30.36 6.12
C HIS A 296 -18.75 29.64 4.83
N PHE A 297 -18.71 28.30 4.83
CA PHE A 297 -18.57 27.51 3.63
C PHE A 297 -19.95 27.04 3.12
N ASP A 298 -20.19 27.13 1.81
CA ASP A 298 -21.44 26.67 1.17
C ASP A 298 -21.45 25.15 1.01
N TRP A 299 -21.65 24.45 2.12
CA TRP A 299 -21.74 22.98 2.13
C TRP A 299 -22.90 22.49 1.26
N ALA A 300 -24.02 23.19 1.23
CA ALA A 300 -25.16 22.76 0.40
C ALA A 300 -24.83 22.85 -1.10
N GLY A 301 -24.17 23.91 -1.51
CA GLY A 301 -23.64 24.07 -2.90
C GLY A 301 -22.59 23.02 -3.22
N TYR A 302 -21.67 22.72 -2.29
CA TYR A 302 -20.63 21.72 -2.46
C TYR A 302 -21.23 20.30 -2.62
N PHE A 303 -22.12 19.87 -1.72
CA PHE A 303 -22.78 18.57 -1.79
C PHE A 303 -23.62 18.43 -3.06
N LYS A 304 -24.32 19.50 -3.46
CA LYS A 304 -25.03 19.52 -4.74
C LYS A 304 -24.10 19.35 -5.93
N HIS A 305 -22.94 20.03 -5.93
CA HIS A 305 -21.91 19.87 -6.97
C HIS A 305 -21.40 18.42 -7.04
N LYS A 306 -21.14 17.83 -5.87
CA LYS A 306 -20.70 16.44 -5.75
C LYS A 306 -21.81 15.40 -5.97
N GLN A 307 -23.05 15.83 -6.24
CA GLN A 307 -24.23 14.99 -6.43
C GLN A 307 -24.48 14.06 -5.23
N LEU A 308 -24.20 14.54 -4.03
CA LEU A 308 -24.43 13.83 -2.78
C LEU A 308 -25.65 14.44 -2.06
N PRO A 309 -26.52 13.61 -1.44
CA PRO A 309 -27.57 14.12 -0.59
C PRO A 309 -27.01 14.64 0.74
N THR A 310 -27.72 15.56 1.39
CA THR A 310 -27.28 16.15 2.67
C THR A 310 -27.60 15.28 3.89
N ASP A 311 -28.31 14.19 3.71
CA ASP A 311 -28.61 13.19 4.73
C ASP A 311 -27.72 11.94 4.64
N VAL A 312 -26.64 11.99 3.85
CA VAL A 312 -25.65 10.93 3.81
C VAL A 312 -24.87 10.84 5.13
N ASP A 313 -24.60 9.61 5.57
CA ASP A 313 -23.73 9.39 6.73
C ASP A 313 -22.33 9.96 6.45
N MET A 314 -21.74 10.65 7.40
CA MET A 314 -20.43 11.26 7.23
C MET A 314 -19.57 11.24 8.50
N ASN A 315 -18.27 11.28 8.29
CA ASN A 315 -17.27 11.52 9.32
C ASN A 315 -16.54 12.84 9.03
N VAL A 316 -16.11 13.52 10.08
CA VAL A 316 -15.16 14.65 10.00
C VAL A 316 -13.94 14.28 10.83
N ASP A 317 -12.82 13.96 10.17
CA ASP A 317 -11.63 13.42 10.85
C ASP A 317 -11.03 14.38 11.90
N GLN A 318 -11.04 15.68 11.62
CA GLN A 318 -10.45 16.72 12.47
C GLN A 318 -11.36 17.94 12.65
N PRO A 319 -12.33 17.92 13.57
CA PRO A 319 -13.26 19.03 13.79
C PRO A 319 -12.59 20.38 14.06
N LYS A 320 -11.44 20.40 14.76
CA LYS A 320 -10.68 21.64 15.02
C LYS A 320 -10.10 22.23 13.74
N PHE A 321 -9.65 21.39 12.83
CA PHE A 321 -9.18 21.83 11.52
C PHE A 321 -10.32 22.49 10.72
N MET A 322 -11.52 21.92 10.74
CA MET A 322 -12.69 22.51 10.06
C MET A 322 -13.08 23.86 10.63
N GLN A 323 -12.96 24.06 11.94
CA GLN A 323 -13.18 25.35 12.60
C GLN A 323 -12.11 26.38 12.19
N GLU A 324 -10.84 25.97 12.06
CA GLU A 324 -9.77 26.84 11.57
C GLU A 324 -9.98 27.19 10.10
N PHE A 325 -10.37 26.25 9.27
CA PHE A 325 -10.74 26.49 7.88
C PHE A 325 -11.83 27.56 7.78
N ASP A 326 -12.90 27.46 8.57
CA ASP A 326 -13.95 28.48 8.61
C ASP A 326 -13.42 29.86 9.06
N ARG A 327 -12.55 29.88 10.07
CA ARG A 327 -11.91 31.12 10.53
C ARG A 327 -11.07 31.76 9.41
N GLN A 328 -10.38 30.97 8.60
CA GLN A 328 -9.63 31.48 7.47
C GLN A 328 -10.55 32.03 6.37
N ILE A 329 -11.70 31.40 6.12
CA ILE A 329 -12.70 31.95 5.18
C ILE A 329 -13.11 33.38 5.60
N GLN A 330 -13.30 33.62 6.90
CA GLN A 330 -13.71 34.93 7.41
C GLN A 330 -12.59 35.96 7.44
N GLN A 331 -11.37 35.54 7.78
CA GLN A 331 -10.28 36.46 8.13
C GLN A 331 -9.24 36.66 7.03
N THR A 332 -9.19 35.78 6.04
CA THR A 332 -8.22 35.87 4.94
C THR A 332 -8.86 36.60 3.76
N SER A 333 -8.11 37.50 3.14
CA SER A 333 -8.61 38.27 1.99
C SER A 333 -8.91 37.37 0.79
N LEU A 334 -9.87 37.78 -0.02
CA LEU A 334 -10.18 37.12 -1.30
C LEU A 334 -8.93 36.99 -2.19
N ALA A 335 -8.05 37.99 -2.15
CA ALA A 335 -6.81 38.00 -2.92
C ALA A 335 -5.85 36.89 -2.44
N ASP A 336 -5.68 36.72 -1.12
CA ASP A 336 -4.81 35.69 -0.55
C ASP A 336 -5.36 34.28 -0.80
N TRP A 337 -6.68 34.10 -0.72
CA TRP A 337 -7.33 32.85 -1.10
C TRP A 337 -7.09 32.47 -2.56
N LYS A 338 -7.12 33.44 -3.48
CA LYS A 338 -6.78 33.21 -4.89
C LYS A 338 -5.33 32.77 -5.06
N VAL A 339 -4.41 33.38 -4.34
CA VAL A 339 -3.00 32.97 -4.33
C VAL A 339 -2.83 31.55 -3.86
N TYR A 340 -3.45 31.22 -2.71
CA TYR A 340 -3.39 29.87 -2.14
C TYR A 340 -3.96 28.80 -3.10
N LEU A 341 -5.13 29.02 -3.67
CA LEU A 341 -5.73 28.06 -4.60
C LEU A 341 -4.92 27.89 -5.89
N LYS A 342 -4.32 28.96 -6.40
CA LYS A 342 -3.38 28.86 -7.53
C LYS A 342 -2.14 28.04 -7.20
N TRP A 343 -1.61 28.20 -5.99
CA TRP A 343 -0.50 27.39 -5.50
C TRP A 343 -0.90 25.91 -5.42
N GLN A 344 -1.98 25.59 -4.74
CA GLN A 344 -2.43 24.21 -4.55
C GLN A 344 -2.68 23.51 -5.90
N LEU A 345 -3.29 24.21 -6.85
CA LEU A 345 -3.44 23.70 -8.20
C LEU A 345 -2.10 23.46 -8.88
N LEU A 346 -1.20 24.46 -8.90
CA LEU A 346 0.08 24.39 -9.57
C LEU A 346 0.95 23.28 -9.00
N ASN A 347 1.04 23.18 -7.67
CA ASN A 347 1.76 22.15 -6.95
C ASN A 347 1.25 20.75 -7.31
N SER A 348 -0.07 20.56 -7.33
CA SER A 348 -0.69 19.27 -7.64
C SER A 348 -0.46 18.79 -9.08
N VAL A 349 -0.27 19.69 -10.05
CA VAL A 349 -0.15 19.33 -11.48
C VAL A 349 1.25 19.54 -12.06
N ALA A 350 2.21 20.02 -11.26
CA ALA A 350 3.56 20.40 -11.69
C ALA A 350 4.27 19.30 -12.50
N GLY A 351 4.16 18.04 -12.04
CA GLY A 351 4.74 16.87 -12.70
C GLY A 351 4.20 16.57 -14.11
N SER A 352 3.09 17.21 -14.51
CA SER A 352 2.45 17.04 -15.82
C SER A 352 2.66 18.25 -16.75
N LEU A 353 3.43 19.24 -16.31
CA LEU A 353 3.72 20.45 -17.08
C LEU A 353 5.07 20.34 -17.81
N SER A 354 5.53 21.47 -18.38
CA SER A 354 6.83 21.52 -19.07
C SER A 354 8.02 21.30 -18.14
N ALA A 355 9.16 20.94 -18.71
CA ALA A 355 10.37 20.59 -18.00
C ALA A 355 10.77 21.57 -16.86
N PRO A 356 10.71 22.91 -17.00
CA PRO A 356 11.05 23.82 -15.91
C PRO A 356 10.22 23.62 -14.63
N PHE A 357 8.92 23.28 -14.75
CA PHE A 357 8.08 23.00 -13.58
C PHE A 357 8.44 21.65 -12.94
N VAL A 358 8.64 20.64 -13.77
CA VAL A 358 9.06 19.30 -13.32
C VAL A 358 10.43 19.33 -12.63
N GLU A 359 11.36 20.13 -13.16
CA GLU A 359 12.71 20.29 -12.60
C GLU A 359 12.68 21.02 -11.25
N GLU A 360 11.85 22.05 -11.11
CA GLU A 360 11.70 22.79 -9.85
C GLU A 360 11.01 21.93 -8.79
N ASP A 361 9.96 21.19 -9.15
CA ASP A 361 9.29 20.22 -8.27
C ASP A 361 10.27 19.13 -7.80
N PHE A 362 11.06 18.57 -8.72
CA PHE A 362 12.12 17.63 -8.38
C PHE A 362 13.17 18.23 -7.44
N ALA A 363 13.60 19.46 -7.70
CA ALA A 363 14.65 20.11 -6.91
C ALA A 363 14.26 20.26 -5.44
N PHE A 364 12.99 20.53 -5.15
CA PHE A 364 12.51 20.66 -3.79
C PHE A 364 12.09 19.30 -3.20
N ASN A 365 11.12 18.63 -3.80
CA ASN A 365 10.48 17.45 -3.21
C ASN A 365 11.36 16.20 -3.22
N ALA A 366 11.99 15.88 -4.35
CA ALA A 366 12.77 14.65 -4.46
C ALA A 366 14.26 14.87 -4.05
N LYS A 367 14.85 16.00 -4.43
CA LYS A 367 16.28 16.24 -4.17
C LYS A 367 16.51 16.81 -2.77
N TYR A 368 15.89 17.94 -2.42
CA TYR A 368 16.14 18.58 -1.13
C TYR A 368 15.52 17.78 0.03
N LEU A 369 14.24 17.44 -0.03
CA LEU A 369 13.56 16.75 1.08
C LEU A 369 13.96 15.27 1.20
N ALA A 370 14.14 14.56 0.07
CA ALA A 370 14.32 13.10 0.07
C ALA A 370 15.72 12.64 -0.41
N GLY A 371 16.61 13.54 -0.88
CA GLY A 371 18.00 13.24 -1.18
C GLY A 371 18.25 12.53 -2.52
N ALA A 372 17.27 12.42 -3.43
CA ALA A 372 17.51 11.94 -4.78
C ALA A 372 18.47 12.88 -5.52
N GLN A 373 19.44 12.32 -6.25
CA GLN A 373 20.46 13.14 -6.93
C GLN A 373 20.09 13.45 -8.37
N GLU A 374 19.35 12.55 -9.03
CA GLU A 374 18.89 12.68 -10.41
C GLU A 374 17.40 12.38 -10.51
N MET A 375 16.75 13.00 -11.48
CA MET A 375 15.35 12.73 -11.80
C MET A 375 15.21 11.34 -12.43
N LYS A 376 14.15 10.61 -12.10
CA LYS A 376 13.79 9.38 -12.80
C LYS A 376 13.61 9.64 -14.31
N PRO A 377 14.02 8.70 -15.17
CA PRO A 377 13.76 8.78 -16.62
C PRO A 377 12.29 9.04 -16.91
N ARG A 378 11.97 9.78 -17.98
CA ARG A 378 10.60 10.16 -18.33
C ARG A 378 9.66 8.96 -18.41
N TRP A 379 10.10 7.88 -19.06
CA TRP A 379 9.29 6.68 -19.19
C TRP A 379 8.85 6.10 -17.83
N LYS A 380 9.72 6.14 -16.81
CA LYS A 380 9.36 5.68 -15.46
C LYS A 380 8.29 6.55 -14.84
N ARG A 381 8.43 7.87 -14.96
CA ARG A 381 7.42 8.83 -14.47
C ARG A 381 6.08 8.65 -15.18
N CYS A 382 6.10 8.42 -16.50
CA CYS A 382 4.90 8.14 -17.28
C CYS A 382 4.26 6.79 -16.92
N ALA A 383 5.05 5.75 -16.67
CA ALA A 383 4.55 4.45 -16.21
C ALA A 383 3.94 4.53 -14.80
N GLU A 384 4.59 5.23 -13.87
CA GLU A 384 4.06 5.48 -12.53
C GLU A 384 2.73 6.27 -12.57
N SER A 385 2.64 7.30 -13.43
CA SER A 385 1.41 8.06 -13.63
C SER A 385 0.29 7.22 -14.25
N ALA A 386 0.61 6.37 -15.22
CA ALA A 386 -0.36 5.44 -15.82
C ALA A 386 -0.87 4.41 -14.80
N ASP A 387 0.02 3.83 -13.98
CA ASP A 387 -0.37 2.87 -12.93
C ASP A 387 -1.24 3.53 -11.85
N GLN A 388 -0.95 4.78 -11.49
CA GLN A 388 -1.74 5.52 -10.50
C GLN A 388 -3.18 5.79 -10.97
N LEU A 389 -3.39 6.13 -12.25
CA LEU A 389 -4.69 6.58 -12.75
C LEU A 389 -5.47 5.49 -13.51
N LEU A 390 -4.76 4.55 -14.14
CA LEU A 390 -5.31 3.48 -14.97
C LEU A 390 -4.89 2.09 -14.46
N GLY A 391 -4.61 1.99 -13.17
CA GLY A 391 -3.85 0.88 -12.57
C GLY A 391 -4.47 -0.49 -12.75
N GLU A 392 -5.80 -0.66 -12.69
CA GLU A 392 -6.38 -1.98 -12.96
C GLU A 392 -6.42 -2.32 -14.45
N ALA A 393 -6.54 -1.33 -15.35
CA ALA A 393 -6.41 -1.58 -16.78
C ALA A 393 -4.99 -2.08 -17.14
N LEU A 394 -3.97 -1.42 -16.60
CA LEU A 394 -2.57 -1.81 -16.74
C LEU A 394 -2.28 -3.11 -15.98
N GLY A 395 -2.80 -3.25 -14.76
CA GLY A 395 -2.65 -4.42 -13.89
C GLY A 395 -3.20 -5.69 -14.50
N LYS A 396 -4.30 -5.63 -15.25
CA LYS A 396 -4.85 -6.77 -15.98
C LYS A 396 -3.82 -7.33 -16.97
N LYS A 397 -3.19 -6.46 -17.77
CA LYS A 397 -2.14 -6.86 -18.70
C LYS A 397 -0.89 -7.40 -18.02
N TYR A 398 -0.53 -6.80 -16.88
CA TYR A 398 0.58 -7.27 -16.05
C TYR A 398 0.36 -8.68 -15.54
N VAL A 399 -0.81 -8.97 -14.98
CA VAL A 399 -1.17 -10.28 -14.43
C VAL A 399 -1.22 -11.35 -15.53
N GLU A 400 -1.85 -11.06 -16.68
CA GLU A 400 -1.92 -11.96 -17.82
C GLU A 400 -0.53 -12.43 -18.27
N LYS A 401 0.50 -11.58 -18.17
CA LYS A 401 1.85 -11.87 -18.67
C LYS A 401 2.79 -12.40 -17.58
N TYR A 402 2.68 -11.95 -16.33
CA TYR A 402 3.74 -12.11 -15.33
C TYR A 402 3.29 -12.79 -14.02
N PHE A 403 2.02 -13.14 -13.84
CA PHE A 403 1.56 -13.77 -12.61
C PHE A 403 0.98 -15.18 -12.86
N PRO A 404 1.75 -16.26 -12.61
CA PRO A 404 1.28 -17.62 -12.86
C PRO A 404 0.26 -18.07 -11.80
N PRO A 405 -0.74 -18.91 -12.20
CA PRO A 405 -1.76 -19.43 -11.27
C PRO A 405 -1.19 -20.20 -10.06
N GLU A 406 -0.06 -20.89 -10.24
CA GLU A 406 0.61 -21.67 -9.20
C GLU A 406 1.10 -20.78 -8.05
N ALA A 407 1.52 -19.54 -8.34
CA ALA A 407 1.92 -18.57 -7.33
C ALA A 407 0.74 -18.23 -6.40
N LYS A 408 -0.46 -18.00 -6.97
CA LYS A 408 -1.68 -17.72 -6.20
C LYS A 408 -2.04 -18.90 -5.29
N ALA A 409 -1.98 -20.12 -5.79
CA ALA A 409 -2.31 -21.33 -5.03
C ALA A 409 -1.35 -21.53 -3.84
N ARG A 410 -0.03 -21.39 -4.06
CA ARG A 410 0.96 -21.52 -2.99
C ARG A 410 0.83 -20.43 -1.94
N MET A 411 0.55 -19.20 -2.35
CA MET A 411 0.28 -18.09 -1.43
C MET A 411 -0.96 -18.36 -0.56
N GLN A 412 -2.04 -18.88 -1.15
CA GLN A 412 -3.23 -19.26 -0.38
C GLN A 412 -2.94 -20.32 0.69
N GLU A 413 -2.07 -21.27 0.39
CA GLU A 413 -1.63 -22.26 1.37
C GLU A 413 -0.84 -21.62 2.51
N MET A 414 0.12 -20.74 2.18
CA MET A 414 0.91 -20.03 3.18
C MET A 414 0.04 -19.17 4.09
N VAL A 415 -0.92 -18.40 3.54
CA VAL A 415 -1.85 -17.58 4.34
C VAL A 415 -2.64 -18.45 5.32
N ARG A 416 -3.17 -19.61 4.89
CA ARG A 416 -3.87 -20.54 5.80
C ARG A 416 -2.95 -21.02 6.94
N ASN A 417 -1.70 -21.35 6.64
CA ASN A 417 -0.73 -21.83 7.62
C ASN A 417 -0.39 -20.73 8.63
N LEU A 418 -0.24 -19.48 8.18
CA LEU A 418 0.06 -18.35 9.06
C LEU A 418 -1.13 -17.96 9.95
N LEU A 419 -2.35 -17.96 9.42
CA LEU A 419 -3.58 -17.74 10.21
C LEU A 419 -3.74 -18.84 11.28
N ALA A 420 -3.41 -20.10 10.93
CA ALA A 420 -3.41 -21.20 11.90
C ALA A 420 -2.32 -21.04 12.96
N ALA A 421 -1.13 -20.55 12.60
CA ALA A 421 -0.06 -20.25 13.55
C ALA A 421 -0.43 -19.10 14.49
N MET A 422 -1.02 -18.02 13.97
CA MET A 422 -1.52 -16.89 14.78
C MET A 422 -2.59 -17.34 15.78
N ARG A 423 -3.51 -18.18 15.34
CA ARG A 423 -4.53 -18.79 16.21
C ARG A 423 -3.89 -19.55 17.38
N ASP A 424 -2.94 -20.43 17.08
CA ASP A 424 -2.31 -21.27 18.09
C ASP A 424 -1.47 -20.41 19.06
N ASP A 425 -0.83 -19.37 18.54
CA ASP A 425 -0.06 -18.43 19.35
C ASP A 425 -0.96 -17.66 20.34
N ILE A 426 -2.06 -17.03 19.87
CA ILE A 426 -3.02 -16.34 20.75
C ILE A 426 -3.60 -17.26 21.82
N LEU A 427 -4.00 -18.49 21.45
CA LEU A 427 -4.55 -19.45 22.38
C LEU A 427 -3.55 -19.83 23.48
N SER A 428 -2.25 -19.82 23.17
CA SER A 428 -1.18 -20.14 24.12
C SER A 428 -0.86 -18.99 25.10
N ARG A 429 -1.35 -17.76 24.87
CA ARG A 429 -0.97 -16.60 25.70
C ARG A 429 -1.58 -16.70 27.11
N PRO A 430 -0.74 -16.77 28.17
CA PRO A 430 -1.25 -16.88 29.54
C PRO A 430 -1.81 -15.56 30.10
N TRP A 431 -1.44 -14.42 29.48
CA TRP A 431 -1.88 -13.09 29.91
C TRP A 431 -3.25 -12.69 29.36
N MET A 432 -3.80 -13.44 28.40
CA MET A 432 -5.08 -13.18 27.76
C MET A 432 -6.14 -14.10 28.33
N SER A 433 -7.28 -13.52 28.77
CA SER A 433 -8.44 -14.28 29.24
C SER A 433 -9.13 -15.06 28.12
N ASP A 434 -9.93 -16.06 28.51
CA ASP A 434 -10.69 -16.88 27.56
C ASP A 434 -11.71 -16.03 26.79
N ASP A 435 -12.34 -15.04 27.43
CA ASP A 435 -13.28 -14.10 26.77
C ASP A 435 -12.63 -13.30 25.64
N THR A 436 -11.42 -12.78 25.86
CA THR A 436 -10.68 -12.05 24.83
C THR A 436 -10.18 -13.00 23.75
N LYS A 437 -9.72 -14.20 24.12
CA LYS A 437 -9.31 -15.23 23.15
C LYS A 437 -10.45 -15.65 22.23
N GLU A 438 -11.67 -15.84 22.74
CA GLU A 438 -12.84 -16.16 21.93
C GLU A 438 -13.09 -15.10 20.86
N LYS A 439 -13.06 -13.82 21.23
CA LYS A 439 -13.24 -12.69 20.29
C LYS A 439 -12.09 -12.58 19.28
N ALA A 440 -10.85 -12.83 19.71
CA ALA A 440 -9.71 -12.91 18.82
C ALA A 440 -9.84 -14.05 17.80
N MET A 441 -10.34 -15.21 18.23
CA MET A 441 -10.63 -16.34 17.32
C MET A 441 -11.71 -15.98 16.31
N ALA A 442 -12.77 -15.27 16.70
CA ALA A 442 -13.78 -14.77 15.79
C ALA A 442 -13.16 -13.82 14.74
N LYS A 443 -12.23 -12.96 15.16
CA LYS A 443 -11.54 -12.04 14.25
C LYS A 443 -10.64 -12.80 13.26
N ILE A 444 -9.87 -13.78 13.72
CA ILE A 444 -9.06 -14.65 12.82
C ILE A 444 -9.94 -15.37 11.81
N ALA A 445 -11.10 -15.87 12.22
CA ALA A 445 -12.01 -16.59 11.34
C ALA A 445 -12.63 -15.71 10.24
N THR A 446 -12.66 -14.40 10.41
CA THR A 446 -13.24 -13.45 9.45
C THR A 446 -12.20 -12.70 8.60
N PHE A 447 -10.91 -13.00 8.73
CA PHE A 447 -9.90 -12.46 7.83
C PHE A 447 -10.23 -12.78 6.37
N ASN A 448 -10.18 -11.75 5.52
CA ASN A 448 -10.44 -11.88 4.09
C ASN A 448 -9.12 -11.70 3.29
N PRO A 449 -8.43 -12.78 2.92
CA PRO A 449 -7.21 -12.67 2.14
C PRO A 449 -7.49 -12.42 0.65
N LYS A 450 -6.89 -11.38 0.09
CA LYS A 450 -6.89 -11.02 -1.33
C LYS A 450 -5.49 -11.23 -1.90
N ILE A 451 -5.37 -12.03 -2.96
CA ILE A 451 -4.07 -12.47 -3.48
C ILE A 451 -4.02 -12.27 -5.00
N GLY A 452 -3.01 -11.51 -5.44
CA GLY A 452 -2.65 -11.30 -6.83
C GLY A 452 -3.38 -10.15 -7.49
N TYR A 453 -4.70 -10.25 -7.65
CA TYR A 453 -5.51 -9.31 -8.42
C TYR A 453 -7.01 -9.42 -8.08
N PRO A 454 -7.81 -8.37 -8.37
CA PRO A 454 -9.25 -8.37 -8.11
C PRO A 454 -10.00 -9.35 -9.03
N ASP A 455 -11.06 -9.97 -8.53
CA ASP A 455 -11.90 -10.88 -9.33
C ASP A 455 -12.70 -10.13 -10.40
N LYS A 456 -13.01 -8.85 -10.16
CA LYS A 456 -13.72 -7.98 -11.09
C LYS A 456 -12.88 -6.74 -11.34
N TRP A 457 -12.54 -6.51 -12.61
CA TRP A 457 -11.78 -5.34 -13.06
C TRP A 457 -12.65 -4.10 -13.19
N LYS A 458 -12.08 -2.92 -12.90
CA LYS A 458 -12.72 -1.62 -13.18
C LYS A 458 -12.84 -1.39 -14.69
N ASP A 459 -13.93 -0.77 -15.09
CA ASP A 459 -14.17 -0.37 -16.48
C ASP A 459 -13.69 1.06 -16.71
N TYR A 460 -12.63 1.20 -17.48
CA TYR A 460 -12.02 2.49 -17.86
C TYR A 460 -12.54 3.02 -19.20
N SER A 461 -13.51 2.37 -19.85
CA SER A 461 -14.01 2.76 -21.19
C SER A 461 -14.57 4.17 -21.24
N GLN A 462 -14.93 4.76 -20.10
CA GLN A 462 -15.44 6.12 -19.97
C GLN A 462 -14.33 7.20 -19.88
N VAL A 463 -13.07 6.80 -19.69
CA VAL A 463 -11.95 7.74 -19.60
C VAL A 463 -11.58 8.20 -21.01
N ASP A 464 -11.83 9.46 -21.31
CA ASP A 464 -11.49 10.03 -22.63
C ASP A 464 -10.01 10.37 -22.68
N VAL A 465 -9.22 9.46 -23.24
CA VAL A 465 -7.78 9.59 -23.41
C VAL A 465 -7.44 9.87 -24.88
N ARG A 466 -6.57 10.86 -25.12
CA ARG A 466 -6.13 11.31 -26.43
C ARG A 466 -4.61 11.37 -26.50
N ARG A 467 -4.05 10.82 -27.55
CA ARG A 467 -2.60 10.69 -27.74
C ARG A 467 -1.80 12.00 -27.77
N ASP A 468 -2.47 13.13 -27.84
CA ASP A 468 -1.85 14.45 -27.99
C ASP A 468 -2.18 15.43 -26.85
N ALA A 469 -2.75 14.94 -25.75
CA ALA A 469 -3.35 15.78 -24.72
C ALA A 469 -3.02 15.32 -23.28
N PHE A 470 -1.74 15.06 -22.99
CA PHE A 470 -1.30 14.46 -21.72
C PHE A 470 -1.89 15.13 -20.46
N PHE A 471 -1.94 16.46 -20.41
CA PHE A 471 -2.51 17.16 -19.25
C PHE A 471 -4.00 16.88 -19.09
N GLU A 472 -4.76 16.94 -20.18
CA GLU A 472 -6.20 16.66 -20.18
C GLU A 472 -6.47 15.17 -19.85
N ASP A 473 -5.63 14.26 -20.35
CA ASP A 473 -5.73 12.83 -20.06
C ASP A 473 -5.47 12.56 -18.56
N MET A 474 -4.50 13.21 -17.96
CA MET A 474 -4.24 13.15 -16.52
C MET A 474 -5.44 13.68 -15.73
N ILE A 475 -6.03 14.81 -16.14
CA ILE A 475 -7.25 15.35 -15.52
C ILE A 475 -8.43 14.37 -15.68
N ALA A 476 -8.60 13.75 -16.86
CA ALA A 476 -9.66 12.75 -17.09
C ALA A 476 -9.48 11.52 -16.19
N GLY A 477 -8.24 11.01 -16.07
CA GLY A 477 -7.92 9.92 -15.17
C GLY A 477 -8.21 10.24 -13.70
N ARG A 478 -7.79 11.43 -13.22
CA ARG A 478 -8.08 11.90 -11.86
C ARG A 478 -9.58 12.03 -11.59
N LYS A 479 -10.34 12.58 -12.55
CA LYS A 479 -11.81 12.66 -12.44
C LYS A 479 -12.45 11.28 -12.35
N PHE A 480 -11.96 10.32 -13.12
CA PHE A 480 -12.45 8.96 -13.04
C PHE A 480 -12.19 8.35 -11.65
N VAL A 481 -10.99 8.53 -11.10
CA VAL A 481 -10.64 8.05 -9.75
C VAL A 481 -11.53 8.68 -8.68
N GLU A 482 -11.73 10.00 -8.73
CA GLU A 482 -12.62 10.72 -7.80
C GLU A 482 -14.07 10.24 -7.92
N GLN A 483 -14.60 10.13 -9.12
CA GLN A 483 -15.98 9.69 -9.37
C GLN A 483 -16.20 8.24 -8.93
N ASP A 484 -15.24 7.35 -9.20
CA ASP A 484 -15.29 5.96 -8.77
C ASP A 484 -15.31 5.85 -7.24
N ASP A 485 -14.46 6.61 -6.55
CA ASP A 485 -14.43 6.67 -5.09
C ASP A 485 -15.73 7.26 -4.53
N ARG A 486 -16.09 8.46 -4.91
CA ARG A 486 -17.32 9.15 -4.47
C ARG A 486 -18.59 8.33 -4.75
N SER A 487 -18.59 7.56 -5.84
CA SER A 487 -19.74 6.71 -6.20
C SER A 487 -20.07 5.65 -5.15
N GLN A 488 -19.17 5.37 -4.22
CA GLN A 488 -19.39 4.38 -3.14
C GLN A 488 -20.21 4.98 -1.98
N ILE A 489 -20.14 6.28 -1.76
CA ILE A 489 -20.80 6.97 -0.65
C ILE A 489 -22.30 6.68 -0.65
N GLY A 490 -22.85 6.35 0.52
CA GLY A 490 -24.26 6.02 0.69
C GLY A 490 -24.67 4.66 0.12
N LYS A 491 -23.71 3.74 -0.06
CA LYS A 491 -23.95 2.39 -0.57
C LYS A 491 -23.40 1.32 0.34
N ALA A 492 -23.84 0.09 0.10
CA ALA A 492 -23.24 -1.09 0.73
C ALA A 492 -21.76 -1.21 0.30
N THR A 493 -20.91 -1.55 1.25
CA THR A 493 -19.46 -1.69 1.03
C THR A 493 -19.15 -2.81 0.04
N ASP A 494 -18.49 -2.48 -1.04
CA ASP A 494 -17.98 -3.45 -2.02
C ASP A 494 -16.65 -4.03 -1.54
N ARG A 495 -16.70 -5.22 -0.96
CA ARG A 495 -15.51 -5.95 -0.47
C ARG A 495 -14.61 -6.48 -1.61
N GLY A 496 -15.01 -6.38 -2.86
CA GLY A 496 -14.22 -6.76 -4.03
C GLY A 496 -13.16 -5.72 -4.42
N ARG A 497 -13.29 -4.47 -3.95
CA ARG A 497 -12.37 -3.37 -4.29
C ARG A 497 -10.99 -3.54 -3.63
N TRP A 498 -9.96 -3.11 -4.33
CA TRP A 498 -8.57 -3.14 -3.88
C TRP A 498 -8.03 -1.72 -3.68
N GLY A 499 -7.24 -1.51 -2.62
CA GLY A 499 -6.56 -0.23 -2.36
C GLY A 499 -5.23 -0.08 -3.11
N MET A 500 -4.68 -1.19 -3.64
CA MET A 500 -3.43 -1.20 -4.42
C MET A 500 -3.66 -1.84 -5.78
N THR A 501 -2.91 -1.38 -6.79
CA THR A 501 -2.94 -1.96 -8.14
C THR A 501 -2.16 -3.28 -8.19
N PRO A 502 -2.48 -4.22 -9.10
CA PRO A 502 -1.79 -5.50 -9.17
C PRO A 502 -0.27 -5.43 -9.37
N PRO A 503 0.33 -4.46 -10.09
CA PRO A 503 1.78 -4.33 -10.19
C PRO A 503 2.48 -3.82 -8.92
N THR A 504 1.74 -3.35 -7.92
CA THR A 504 2.32 -2.79 -6.68
C THR A 504 3.15 -3.82 -5.94
N SER A 505 4.40 -3.46 -5.60
CA SER A 505 5.32 -4.30 -4.83
C SER A 505 5.22 -4.01 -3.34
N ASP A 506 4.00 -4.13 -2.81
CA ASP A 506 3.68 -3.95 -1.38
C ASP A 506 2.46 -4.78 -0.98
N ALA A 507 2.06 -4.70 0.31
CA ALA A 507 0.91 -5.37 0.89
C ALA A 507 0.23 -4.43 1.89
N TYR A 508 -0.99 -4.74 2.33
CA TYR A 508 -1.66 -3.98 3.39
C TYR A 508 -2.72 -4.80 4.13
N TYR A 509 -3.00 -4.36 5.36
CA TYR A 509 -4.18 -4.74 6.14
C TYR A 509 -5.19 -3.59 6.17
N ASN A 510 -6.48 -3.89 6.01
CA ASN A 510 -7.58 -2.93 6.19
C ASN A 510 -8.44 -3.34 7.39
N PRO A 511 -8.41 -2.57 8.51
CA PRO A 511 -9.12 -2.91 9.74
C PRO A 511 -10.64 -2.86 9.60
N LEU A 512 -11.20 -1.94 8.80
CA LEU A 512 -12.64 -1.80 8.57
C LEU A 512 -13.22 -3.01 7.80
N LEU A 513 -12.42 -3.67 6.99
CA LEU A 513 -12.82 -4.83 6.20
C LEU A 513 -12.24 -6.14 6.74
N ASN A 514 -11.37 -6.08 7.75
CA ASN A 514 -10.60 -7.21 8.28
C ASN A 514 -9.97 -8.03 7.14
N GLU A 515 -9.26 -7.35 6.23
CA GLU A 515 -8.67 -7.96 5.04
C GLU A 515 -7.18 -7.72 4.91
N ILE A 516 -6.48 -8.71 4.41
CA ILE A 516 -5.05 -8.68 4.06
C ILE A 516 -4.91 -8.81 2.56
N VAL A 517 -4.12 -7.94 1.93
CA VAL A 517 -4.05 -7.82 0.47
C VAL A 517 -2.60 -7.91 -0.01
N PHE A 518 -2.36 -8.81 -0.96
CA PHE A 518 -1.05 -9.09 -1.55
C PHE A 518 -1.14 -8.97 -3.08
N PRO A 519 -0.85 -7.81 -3.68
CA PRO A 519 -0.82 -7.63 -5.13
C PRO A 519 0.19 -8.55 -5.82
N ALA A 520 -0.01 -8.83 -7.11
CA ALA A 520 0.88 -9.69 -7.89
C ALA A 520 2.34 -9.17 -7.92
N GLY A 521 2.53 -7.85 -7.81
CA GLY A 521 3.84 -7.19 -7.83
C GLY A 521 4.76 -7.58 -6.69
N ILE A 522 4.24 -7.83 -5.47
CA ILE A 522 5.08 -8.31 -4.35
C ILE A 522 5.33 -9.81 -4.42
N LEU A 523 4.49 -10.59 -5.13
CA LEU A 523 4.57 -12.05 -5.21
C LEU A 523 5.61 -12.52 -6.22
N GLN A 524 6.81 -11.95 -6.15
CA GLN A 524 7.97 -12.20 -7.00
C GLN A 524 9.25 -12.14 -6.17
N SER A 525 10.34 -12.75 -6.69
CA SER A 525 11.66 -12.67 -6.04
C SER A 525 12.07 -11.20 -5.82
N PRO A 526 12.64 -10.85 -4.63
CA PRO A 526 13.08 -11.76 -3.55
C PRO A 526 12.00 -12.07 -2.48
N ALA A 527 10.80 -11.49 -2.58
CA ALA A 527 9.75 -11.71 -1.58
C ALA A 527 9.19 -13.14 -1.68
N PHE A 528 8.89 -13.58 -2.89
CA PHE A 528 8.32 -14.89 -3.18
C PHE A 528 8.92 -15.50 -4.46
N ASP A 529 9.26 -16.78 -4.41
CA ASP A 529 9.63 -17.56 -5.58
C ASP A 529 8.98 -18.94 -5.51
N VAL A 530 8.19 -19.30 -6.51
CA VAL A 530 7.52 -20.59 -6.61
C VAL A 530 8.52 -21.77 -6.58
N ASN A 531 9.76 -21.55 -6.98
CA ASN A 531 10.84 -22.53 -7.00
C ASN A 531 11.77 -22.45 -5.78
N ALA A 532 11.55 -21.53 -4.86
CA ALA A 532 12.37 -21.44 -3.64
C ALA A 532 11.97 -22.51 -2.62
N VAL A 533 12.95 -22.87 -1.79
CA VAL A 533 12.69 -23.72 -0.60
C VAL A 533 11.73 -23.01 0.36
N ASP A 534 10.92 -23.79 1.08
CA ASP A 534 9.92 -23.22 2.01
C ASP A 534 10.54 -22.30 3.05
N ALA A 535 11.73 -22.62 3.59
CA ALA A 535 12.45 -21.77 4.54
C ALA A 535 12.62 -20.33 4.02
N VAL A 536 12.97 -20.16 2.75
CA VAL A 536 13.17 -18.85 2.11
C VAL A 536 11.82 -18.13 1.91
N ASN A 537 10.81 -18.81 1.38
CA ASN A 537 9.50 -18.18 1.16
C ASN A 537 8.83 -17.80 2.51
N TYR A 538 8.89 -18.65 3.53
CA TYR A 538 8.38 -18.31 4.86
C TYR A 538 9.20 -17.21 5.54
N GLY A 539 10.52 -17.17 5.31
CA GLY A 539 11.40 -16.13 5.84
C GLY A 539 11.23 -14.76 5.17
N ALA A 540 10.76 -14.71 3.91
CA ALA A 540 10.52 -13.47 3.18
C ALA A 540 9.02 -13.14 3.17
N ILE A 541 8.26 -13.60 2.15
CA ILE A 541 6.84 -13.28 2.02
C ILE A 541 6.01 -13.81 3.20
N GLY A 542 6.42 -14.94 3.83
CA GLY A 542 5.73 -15.44 5.01
C GLY A 542 5.77 -14.46 6.18
N VAL A 543 6.91 -13.80 6.41
CA VAL A 543 7.00 -12.73 7.43
C VAL A 543 6.13 -11.53 7.04
N VAL A 544 6.05 -11.17 5.75
CA VAL A 544 5.12 -10.12 5.29
C VAL A 544 3.67 -10.52 5.54
N ILE A 545 3.27 -11.75 5.22
CA ILE A 545 1.90 -12.23 5.49
C ILE A 545 1.61 -12.18 7.00
N GLY A 546 2.54 -12.63 7.82
CA GLY A 546 2.41 -12.59 9.28
C GLY A 546 2.33 -11.16 9.81
N HIS A 547 3.05 -10.22 9.20
CA HIS A 547 3.01 -8.79 9.48
C HIS A 547 1.61 -8.21 9.21
N GLU A 548 1.03 -8.47 8.05
CA GLU A 548 -0.33 -8.00 7.72
C GLU A 548 -1.40 -8.64 8.64
N ILE A 549 -1.24 -9.93 9.00
CA ILE A 549 -2.10 -10.57 9.99
C ILE A 549 -1.95 -9.89 11.37
N SER A 550 -0.73 -9.55 11.77
CA SER A 550 -0.44 -8.91 13.05
C SER A 550 -1.02 -7.51 13.15
N HIS A 551 -1.18 -6.78 12.02
CA HIS A 551 -1.91 -5.51 12.00
C HIS A 551 -3.37 -5.64 12.44
N GLY A 552 -3.99 -6.81 12.32
CA GLY A 552 -5.30 -7.06 12.92
C GLY A 552 -5.31 -6.98 14.45
N PHE A 553 -4.14 -7.04 15.07
CA PHE A 553 -3.94 -7.11 16.52
C PHE A 553 -2.87 -6.14 17.04
N ASP A 554 -2.42 -5.15 16.24
CA ASP A 554 -1.53 -4.09 16.68
C ASP A 554 -2.27 -3.00 17.46
N ASP A 555 -1.62 -1.87 17.76
CA ASP A 555 -2.18 -0.76 18.53
C ASP A 555 -3.41 -0.10 17.87
N GLN A 556 -3.55 -0.19 16.55
CA GLN A 556 -4.70 0.31 15.80
C GLN A 556 -5.71 -0.81 15.53
N GLY A 557 -5.28 -1.91 14.91
CA GLY A 557 -6.16 -3.00 14.51
C GLY A 557 -6.86 -3.68 15.69
N ALA A 558 -6.21 -3.70 16.87
CA ALA A 558 -6.80 -4.20 18.11
C ALA A 558 -8.05 -3.42 18.56
N GLN A 559 -8.29 -2.23 18.05
CA GLN A 559 -9.47 -1.42 18.33
C GLN A 559 -10.68 -1.81 17.48
N PHE A 560 -10.49 -2.62 16.43
CA PHE A 560 -11.56 -3.09 15.54
C PHE A 560 -11.94 -4.54 15.83
N ASP A 561 -13.23 -4.80 15.92
CA ASP A 561 -13.76 -6.15 16.15
C ASP A 561 -13.72 -7.02 14.87
N PHE A 562 -14.23 -8.24 14.98
CA PHE A 562 -14.28 -9.23 13.89
C PHE A 562 -15.16 -8.83 12.69
N LEU A 563 -16.01 -7.82 12.84
CA LEU A 563 -16.79 -7.23 11.75
C LEU A 563 -16.17 -5.95 11.19
N GLY A 564 -15.01 -5.52 11.71
CA GLY A 564 -14.34 -4.29 11.33
C GLY A 564 -14.92 -3.03 12.03
N ARG A 565 -15.69 -3.20 13.09
CA ARG A 565 -16.27 -2.07 13.83
C ARG A 565 -15.29 -1.54 14.85
N LEU A 566 -15.09 -0.23 14.87
CA LEU A 566 -14.29 0.47 15.87
C LEU A 566 -15.02 0.42 17.22
N ARG A 567 -14.59 -0.49 18.08
CA ARG A 567 -15.11 -0.63 19.47
C ARG A 567 -14.18 -1.46 20.34
N ASN A 568 -14.13 -1.18 21.61
CA ASN A 568 -13.45 -2.05 22.57
C ASN A 568 -14.13 -3.43 22.65
N TRP A 569 -13.37 -4.49 22.40
CA TRP A 569 -13.78 -5.90 22.53
C TRP A 569 -12.94 -6.67 23.55
N TRP A 570 -11.97 -5.99 24.18
CA TRP A 570 -11.09 -6.54 25.20
C TRP A 570 -11.75 -6.52 26.58
N THR A 571 -11.28 -7.37 27.51
CA THR A 571 -11.46 -7.09 28.93
C THR A 571 -10.51 -5.97 29.33
N ASP A 572 -10.84 -5.19 30.38
CA ASP A 572 -9.99 -4.08 30.84
C ASP A 572 -8.59 -4.56 31.27
N ALA A 573 -8.51 -5.75 31.89
CA ALA A 573 -7.25 -6.34 32.31
C ALA A 573 -6.36 -6.72 31.11
N ASP A 574 -6.95 -7.35 30.09
CA ASP A 574 -6.22 -7.77 28.88
C ASP A 574 -5.78 -6.57 28.04
N LEU A 575 -6.64 -5.55 27.90
CA LEU A 575 -6.27 -4.32 27.22
C LEU A 575 -5.07 -3.64 27.90
N LYS A 576 -5.06 -3.57 29.22
CA LYS A 576 -3.95 -3.02 29.99
C LYS A 576 -2.67 -3.85 29.79
N ASN A 577 -2.77 -5.18 29.78
CA ASN A 577 -1.64 -6.08 29.52
C ASN A 577 -1.10 -5.87 28.10
N PHE A 578 -1.97 -5.77 27.09
CA PHE A 578 -1.60 -5.49 25.72
C PHE A 578 -0.87 -4.14 25.59
N GLN A 579 -1.43 -3.06 26.19
CA GLN A 579 -0.81 -1.74 26.18
C GLN A 579 0.57 -1.71 26.84
N ALA A 580 0.76 -2.46 27.94
CA ALA A 580 2.07 -2.57 28.60
C ALA A 580 3.10 -3.29 27.72
N ARG A 581 2.67 -4.30 26.93
CA ARG A 581 3.52 -5.01 25.97
C ARG A 581 3.88 -4.13 24.77
N GLY A 582 2.91 -3.37 24.25
CA GLY A 582 3.14 -2.34 23.23
C GLY A 582 4.13 -1.27 23.70
N ALA A 583 4.01 -0.81 24.96
CA ALA A 583 4.93 0.16 25.54
C ALA A 583 6.39 -0.37 25.57
N CYS A 584 6.61 -1.67 25.78
CA CYS A 584 7.95 -2.27 25.67
C CYS A 584 8.51 -2.14 24.26
N VAL A 585 7.68 -2.37 23.23
CA VAL A 585 8.09 -2.23 21.82
C VAL A 585 8.40 -0.76 21.49
N ALA A 586 7.53 0.16 21.89
CA ALA A 586 7.75 1.60 21.68
C ALA A 586 9.05 2.06 22.33
N ASP A 587 9.30 1.70 23.60
CA ASP A 587 10.56 2.02 24.31
C ASP A 587 11.80 1.45 23.60
N GLN A 588 11.73 0.24 23.05
CA GLN A 588 12.82 -0.32 22.28
C GLN A 588 13.15 0.57 21.05
N PHE A 589 12.14 1.01 20.31
CA PHE A 589 12.34 1.78 19.09
C PHE A 589 12.71 3.24 19.36
N ASP A 590 12.30 3.84 20.47
CA ASP A 590 12.78 5.15 20.93
C ASP A 590 14.31 5.19 21.12
N HIS A 591 14.95 4.05 21.32
CA HIS A 591 16.41 3.91 21.46
C HIS A 591 17.14 3.59 20.15
N TYR A 592 16.45 3.60 19.00
CA TYR A 592 17.06 3.37 17.69
C TYR A 592 17.32 4.68 16.96
N PHE A 593 18.58 5.05 16.90
CA PHE A 593 19.07 6.30 16.31
C PHE A 593 19.48 6.11 14.85
N ILE A 594 19.16 7.09 14.00
CA ILE A 594 19.67 7.17 12.63
C ILE A 594 20.85 8.15 12.53
N GLU A 595 20.87 9.19 13.38
CA GLU A 595 21.93 10.14 13.58
C GLU A 595 22.04 10.44 15.09
N LYS A 596 23.10 11.19 15.50
CA LYS A 596 23.38 11.47 16.92
C LYS A 596 22.16 11.91 17.72
N ASP A 597 21.35 12.81 17.15
CA ASP A 597 20.22 13.45 17.84
C ASP A 597 18.85 13.16 17.15
N ILE A 598 18.84 12.20 16.21
CA ILE A 598 17.62 11.82 15.46
C ILE A 598 17.37 10.32 15.64
N HIS A 599 16.27 9.99 16.26
CA HIS A 599 15.86 8.61 16.54
C HIS A 599 14.39 8.40 16.12
N HIS A 600 13.97 7.15 16.08
CA HIS A 600 12.57 6.82 15.84
C HIS A 600 11.69 7.32 16.99
N ASN A 601 10.48 7.73 16.67
CA ASN A 601 9.43 7.92 17.66
C ASN A 601 8.73 6.56 17.84
N GLY A 602 8.99 5.88 18.96
CA GLY A 602 8.47 4.53 19.20
C GLY A 602 6.95 4.44 19.15
N LYS A 603 6.22 5.51 19.50
CA LYS A 603 4.75 5.55 19.36
C LYS A 603 4.31 5.67 17.90
N LEU A 604 5.04 6.45 17.09
CA LEU A 604 4.74 6.57 15.66
C LEU A 604 4.93 5.24 14.93
N VAL A 605 5.99 4.49 15.27
CA VAL A 605 6.34 3.24 14.61
C VAL A 605 5.80 1.98 15.31
N LEU A 606 4.91 2.13 16.30
CA LEU A 606 4.49 1.02 17.17
C LEU A 606 3.79 -0.10 16.40
N GLY A 607 2.80 0.20 15.58
CA GLY A 607 2.04 -0.79 14.82
C GLY A 607 2.93 -1.60 13.88
N GLU A 608 3.78 -0.88 13.11
CA GLU A 608 4.74 -1.50 12.20
C GLU A 608 5.74 -2.42 12.93
N SER A 609 6.17 -1.98 14.12
CA SER A 609 7.11 -2.75 14.95
C SER A 609 6.46 -3.98 15.56
N ILE A 610 5.18 -3.89 15.98
CA ILE A 610 4.37 -5.05 16.41
C ILE A 610 4.15 -5.99 15.22
N GLY A 611 3.84 -5.45 14.04
CA GLY A 611 3.67 -6.19 12.79
C GLY A 611 4.91 -7.02 12.43
N ASP A 612 6.09 -6.41 12.46
CA ASP A 612 7.35 -7.11 12.17
C ASP A 612 7.70 -8.16 13.24
N LEU A 613 7.49 -7.87 14.53
CA LEU A 613 7.75 -8.81 15.62
C LEU A 613 6.82 -10.01 15.56
N GLY A 614 5.52 -9.78 15.45
CA GLY A 614 4.51 -10.82 15.31
C GLY A 614 4.68 -11.59 14.01
N GLY A 615 4.92 -10.88 12.91
CA GLY A 615 5.14 -11.47 11.59
C GLY A 615 6.30 -12.45 11.55
N ALA A 616 7.47 -12.06 12.07
CA ALA A 616 8.65 -12.92 12.11
C ALA A 616 8.40 -14.19 12.97
N LYS A 617 7.76 -14.02 14.13
CA LYS A 617 7.44 -15.12 15.04
C LYS A 617 6.43 -16.09 14.43
N ILE A 618 5.30 -15.58 13.95
CA ILE A 618 4.21 -16.37 13.38
C ILE A 618 4.67 -17.12 12.12
N ALA A 619 5.45 -16.45 11.25
CA ALA A 619 5.98 -17.08 10.04
C ALA A 619 6.95 -18.22 10.38
N TYR A 620 7.81 -18.04 11.39
CA TYR A 620 8.68 -19.11 11.83
C TYR A 620 7.90 -20.32 12.35
N PHE A 621 6.88 -20.11 13.19
CA PHE A 621 6.03 -21.19 13.68
C PHE A 621 5.20 -21.85 12.58
N ALA A 622 4.68 -21.08 11.64
CA ALA A 622 3.98 -21.61 10.46
C ALA A 622 4.90 -22.48 9.60
N TYR A 623 6.15 -22.05 9.42
CA TYR A 623 7.18 -22.83 8.74
C TYR A 623 7.44 -24.15 9.48
N GLN A 624 7.72 -24.13 10.79
CA GLN A 624 7.95 -25.35 11.57
C GLN A 624 6.74 -26.30 11.51
N LYS A 625 5.52 -25.75 11.59
CA LYS A 625 4.27 -26.51 11.48
C LYS A 625 4.11 -27.16 10.09
N SER A 626 4.53 -26.48 9.03
CA SER A 626 4.48 -27.01 7.67
C SER A 626 5.38 -28.25 7.46
N LEU A 627 6.36 -28.47 8.34
CA LEU A 627 7.28 -29.61 8.31
C LEU A 627 6.79 -30.83 9.10
N VAL A 628 5.71 -30.70 9.90
CA VAL A 628 5.19 -31.81 10.69
C VAL A 628 4.80 -32.99 9.81
N GLY A 629 5.35 -34.15 10.11
CA GLY A 629 5.14 -35.37 9.31
C GLY A 629 5.93 -35.46 8.01
N LYS A 630 6.78 -34.47 7.71
CA LYS A 630 7.70 -34.48 6.56
C LYS A 630 9.16 -34.69 7.02
N PRO A 631 10.02 -35.25 6.18
CA PRO A 631 11.45 -35.27 6.46
C PRO A 631 11.98 -33.84 6.67
N ARG A 632 12.89 -33.66 7.63
CA ARG A 632 13.56 -32.37 7.80
C ARG A 632 14.27 -31.99 6.50
N PRO A 633 14.08 -30.77 6.00
CA PRO A 633 14.83 -30.28 4.84
C PRO A 633 16.34 -30.31 5.09
N ALA A 634 17.11 -30.59 4.06
CA ALA A 634 18.56 -30.59 4.13
C ALA A 634 19.12 -29.18 4.29
N ASP A 635 20.30 -29.09 4.91
CA ASP A 635 21.09 -27.87 4.92
C ASP A 635 21.49 -27.51 3.48
N MET A 636 21.39 -26.23 3.13
CA MET A 636 21.78 -25.74 1.79
C MET A 636 22.75 -24.57 1.95
N ASN A 637 23.76 -24.53 1.09
CA ASN A 637 24.77 -23.47 1.06
C ASN A 637 25.51 -23.26 2.39
N GLY A 638 25.55 -24.29 3.26
CA GLY A 638 26.19 -24.25 4.55
C GLY A 638 25.32 -23.66 5.68
N PHE A 639 24.01 -23.51 5.44
CA PHE A 639 23.05 -23.00 6.42
C PHE A 639 21.92 -23.99 6.66
N THR A 640 21.50 -24.10 7.93
CA THR A 640 20.31 -24.89 8.30
C THR A 640 19.05 -24.22 7.75
N PRO A 641 17.94 -24.95 7.64
CA PRO A 641 16.66 -24.37 7.21
C PRO A 641 16.21 -23.19 8.09
N GLU A 642 16.45 -23.22 9.39
CA GLU A 642 16.15 -22.14 10.32
C GLU A 642 17.01 -20.91 10.07
N GLN A 643 18.31 -21.10 9.80
CA GLN A 643 19.21 -19.99 9.42
C GLN A 643 18.81 -19.39 8.09
N GLN A 644 18.42 -20.19 7.09
CA GLN A 644 17.93 -19.70 5.81
C GLN A 644 16.66 -18.85 5.96
N PHE A 645 15.75 -19.25 6.85
CA PHE A 645 14.55 -18.45 7.17
C PHE A 645 14.92 -17.04 7.64
N PHE A 646 15.81 -16.91 8.60
CA PHE A 646 16.22 -15.60 9.11
C PHE A 646 17.03 -14.79 8.10
N ILE A 647 17.92 -15.44 7.32
CA ILE A 647 18.67 -14.77 6.26
C ILE A 647 17.70 -14.21 5.19
N ALA A 648 16.68 -14.96 4.79
CA ALA A 648 15.70 -14.51 3.82
C ALA A 648 14.98 -13.22 4.26
N TRP A 649 14.60 -13.12 5.55
CA TRP A 649 14.08 -11.88 6.11
C TRP A 649 15.08 -10.74 6.06
N GLY A 650 16.31 -10.97 6.50
CA GLY A 650 17.38 -9.99 6.44
C GLY A 650 17.62 -9.51 5.02
N GLN A 651 17.65 -10.40 4.02
CA GLN A 651 17.87 -10.07 2.61
C GLN A 651 16.68 -9.33 1.99
N PHE A 652 15.45 -9.69 2.36
CA PHE A 652 14.27 -8.98 1.91
C PHE A 652 14.23 -7.53 2.42
N ARG A 653 14.65 -7.27 3.66
CA ARG A 653 14.69 -5.95 4.30
C ARG A 653 16.07 -5.27 4.24
N GLY A 654 16.92 -5.63 3.29
CA GLY A 654 18.31 -5.17 3.19
C GLY A 654 18.52 -3.73 2.70
N ASP A 655 17.58 -2.81 2.91
CA ASP A 655 17.62 -1.45 2.35
C ASP A 655 18.78 -0.63 2.89
N GLU A 656 19.52 0.00 1.99
CA GLU A 656 20.30 1.21 2.24
C GLU A 656 19.46 2.43 1.91
N ILE A 657 19.58 3.50 2.69
CA ILE A 657 18.75 4.71 2.59
C ILE A 657 19.61 5.96 2.66
N ARG A 658 19.29 6.98 1.84
CA ARG A 658 19.97 8.28 1.92
C ARG A 658 19.61 9.01 3.23
N PRO A 659 20.55 9.81 3.78
CA PRO A 659 20.33 10.50 5.05
C PRO A 659 19.08 11.39 5.06
N GLU A 660 18.81 12.13 3.98
CA GLU A 660 17.65 13.00 3.84
C GLU A 660 16.35 12.18 3.90
N ALA A 661 16.29 11.08 3.14
CA ALA A 661 15.15 10.16 3.14
C ALA A 661 14.96 9.49 4.50
N ALA A 662 16.05 9.15 5.21
CA ALA A 662 15.97 8.59 6.55
C ALA A 662 15.37 9.58 7.55
N ARG A 663 15.78 10.85 7.49
CA ARG A 663 15.24 11.94 8.34
C ARG A 663 13.77 12.18 8.06
N LEU A 664 13.38 12.24 6.78
CA LEU A 664 11.98 12.37 6.37
C LEU A 664 11.13 11.20 6.88
N MET A 665 11.61 9.98 6.68
CA MET A 665 10.94 8.76 7.12
C MET A 665 10.73 8.73 8.64
N VAL A 666 11.76 8.99 9.43
CA VAL A 666 11.67 9.01 10.90
C VAL A 666 10.72 10.10 11.41
N GLN A 667 10.57 11.20 10.68
CA GLN A 667 9.68 12.29 11.05
C GLN A 667 8.21 11.99 10.75
N SER A 668 7.90 11.40 9.60
CA SER A 668 6.52 11.37 9.08
C SER A 668 5.98 9.98 8.73
N ASP A 669 6.84 8.97 8.62
CA ASP A 669 6.44 7.62 8.19
C ASP A 669 6.28 6.70 9.43
N PRO A 670 5.19 5.92 9.53
CA PRO A 670 5.00 4.96 10.62
C PRO A 670 5.98 3.75 10.55
N HIS A 671 6.70 3.57 9.44
CA HIS A 671 7.66 2.47 9.30
C HIS A 671 9.03 2.84 9.86
N PRO A 672 9.66 1.98 10.67
CA PRO A 672 11.09 2.13 11.00
C PRO A 672 11.96 1.94 9.75
N ILE A 673 13.17 2.51 9.74
CA ILE A 673 14.14 2.20 8.68
C ILE A 673 14.47 0.70 8.68
N ALA A 674 14.79 0.14 7.51
CA ALA A 674 14.90 -1.30 7.29
C ALA A 674 15.84 -2.02 8.25
N LYS A 675 16.97 -1.41 8.65
CA LYS A 675 17.88 -1.97 9.64
C LYS A 675 17.14 -2.36 10.92
N TYR A 676 16.27 -1.49 11.44
CA TYR A 676 15.57 -1.72 12.69
C TYR A 676 14.34 -2.62 12.53
N ARG A 677 13.82 -2.76 11.31
CA ARG A 677 12.81 -3.78 10.98
C ARG A 677 13.39 -5.21 10.95
N VAL A 678 14.71 -5.35 10.89
CA VAL A 678 15.44 -6.64 11.02
C VAL A 678 15.89 -6.88 12.45
N ILE A 679 16.73 -5.99 12.98
CA ILE A 679 17.37 -6.25 14.29
C ILE A 679 16.39 -6.10 15.47
N GLY A 680 15.40 -5.20 15.35
CA GLY A 680 14.40 -4.98 16.40
C GLY A 680 13.61 -6.26 16.72
N PRO A 681 12.88 -6.84 15.76
CA PRO A 681 12.14 -8.09 15.97
C PRO A 681 13.05 -9.27 16.36
N LEU A 682 14.11 -9.50 15.58
CA LEU A 682 14.96 -10.71 15.75
C LEU A 682 15.66 -10.75 17.10
N SER A 683 16.04 -9.60 17.67
CA SER A 683 16.67 -9.54 18.99
C SER A 683 15.74 -9.99 20.13
N ASN A 684 14.44 -10.04 19.92
CA ASN A 684 13.45 -10.52 20.89
C ASN A 684 13.15 -12.02 20.73
N LEU A 685 13.53 -12.66 19.59
CA LEU A 685 13.17 -14.05 19.29
C LEU A 685 14.19 -15.05 19.83
N SER A 686 13.74 -15.93 20.73
CA SER A 686 14.57 -17.03 21.25
C SER A 686 14.97 -18.02 20.15
N GLU A 687 14.15 -18.14 19.11
CA GLU A 687 14.35 -18.99 17.94
C GLU A 687 15.54 -18.50 17.10
N PHE A 688 15.66 -17.17 16.93
CA PHE A 688 16.84 -16.56 16.31
C PHE A 688 18.10 -16.86 17.11
N GLN A 689 18.06 -16.62 18.42
CA GLN A 689 19.18 -16.90 19.31
C GLN A 689 19.63 -18.36 19.21
N LYS A 690 18.69 -19.32 19.18
CA LYS A 690 18.98 -20.75 19.05
C LYS A 690 19.57 -21.10 17.68
N ALA A 691 18.99 -20.57 16.59
CA ALA A 691 19.44 -20.86 15.23
C ALA A 691 20.90 -20.44 14.99
N TRP A 692 21.34 -19.36 15.62
CA TRP A 692 22.69 -18.81 15.49
C TRP A 692 23.60 -19.13 16.68
N SER A 693 23.09 -19.81 17.71
CA SER A 693 23.85 -20.12 18.95
C SER A 693 24.39 -18.85 19.63
N CYS A 694 23.66 -17.74 19.57
CA CYS A 694 24.06 -16.46 20.13
C CYS A 694 24.14 -16.56 21.67
N LYS A 695 25.19 -15.95 22.24
CA LYS A 695 25.33 -15.83 23.68
C LYS A 695 24.30 -14.82 24.23
N ALA A 696 24.02 -14.95 25.54
CA ALA A 696 23.01 -14.08 26.19
C ALA A 696 23.43 -12.60 26.24
N ASP A 697 24.69 -12.28 26.10
CA ASP A 697 25.27 -10.94 26.09
C ASP A 697 25.55 -10.39 24.67
N SER A 698 25.20 -11.17 23.63
CA SER A 698 25.38 -10.73 22.23
C SER A 698 24.45 -9.54 21.90
N PRO A 699 24.88 -8.59 21.07
CA PRO A 699 24.07 -7.42 20.66
C PRO A 699 22.72 -7.76 20.07
N MET A 700 22.62 -8.89 19.34
CA MET A 700 21.38 -9.39 18.75
C MET A 700 20.50 -10.20 19.72
N VAL A 701 20.78 -10.18 21.03
CA VAL A 701 20.00 -10.89 22.05
C VAL A 701 19.57 -9.94 23.15
N ARG A 702 18.29 -9.63 23.21
CA ARG A 702 17.75 -8.90 24.37
C ARG A 702 17.67 -9.83 25.58
N PRO A 703 18.10 -9.35 26.77
CA PRO A 703 17.96 -10.13 28.02
C PRO A 703 16.51 -10.60 28.23
N GLU A 704 16.29 -11.79 28.76
CA GLU A 704 14.98 -12.40 28.92
C GLU A 704 13.96 -11.46 29.59
N GLY A 705 14.34 -10.76 30.68
CA GLY A 705 13.47 -9.79 31.36
C GLY A 705 13.22 -8.46 30.60
N LYS A 706 13.88 -8.26 29.43
CA LYS A 706 13.74 -7.06 28.58
C LYS A 706 13.20 -7.41 27.18
N ARG A 707 12.93 -8.67 26.88
CA ARG A 707 12.33 -9.05 25.60
C ARG A 707 10.92 -8.51 25.50
N CYS A 708 10.64 -7.86 24.38
CA CYS A 708 9.28 -7.44 24.07
C CYS A 708 8.55 -8.60 23.39
N GLU A 709 7.49 -9.06 24.00
CA GLU A 709 6.64 -10.12 23.49
C GLU A 709 5.19 -9.66 23.55
N VAL A 710 4.57 -9.48 22.40
CA VAL A 710 3.15 -9.11 22.29
C VAL A 710 2.33 -10.38 22.06
N TRP A 711 2.68 -11.10 21.01
CA TRP A 711 2.05 -12.38 20.61
C TRP A 711 2.98 -13.56 20.80
#